data_7f712d05a9e587e798b74a5583c85ec0
#
_entry.id   7f712d05a9e587e798b74a5583c85ec0
#
_cell.length_a   1.000
_cell.length_b   1.000
_cell.length_c   1.000
_cell.angle_alpha   90.00
_cell.angle_beta   90.00
_cell.angle_gamma   90.00
#
_symmetry.space_group_name_H-M   'P 1'
#
loop_
_entity.id
_entity.type
_entity.pdbx_description
1 polymer ?
#
loop_
_entity_poly.entity_id
_entity_poly.type
_entity_poly.pdbx_seq_one_letter_code
_entity_poly.pdbx_strand_id
1 'polypeptide(L)'
;MGGGTRRFKKKFRKNENSSQKVGRNYEDISRYNEDFIKYYKSQKIVPEDKWTIFLDVMKSDLPTAFRITGNSKNEAQKLLNIVKSQYFTELIKGEENILSNEPKCLPWYPENLGWQMELSRKHIRRSENYFRLHNFLMSETATGNISRQETVSMIPPLLLDVESHHKVLDMCAAPGSKTAQIIELLHCGTSLPSGFLVANDIDNSRCYMLVHQAKRLNSPSIIITNHDASILPNFIVENPEDKSESILKYDRILCDVPCTGDGTLRKNPDIWLKWNAANGSNLHGVQFRIIKRGVELLKIHGRIVYSTCSLNPIENEAVIHRILKEASGSLELVDVSENIKGLIYDKGISEWFPASKDLTLYTKFDEVDEKWHTQIRPQMFPPDKENAEKYHLDRCLRILPHHQNTGGFFVAVLTKTASLPWESDKVKIEELETNAKPPPQKRRRIHGYREDPYVFFNSDEEIWKSIKTFYGIEKLEPSCLLTRCLVGKKKNIYFTSPSIKHLVDYNQKNIKIINTGVKVFARCDKNSACDFRLVNEGLNSIQEFVTLRRVPIPKEDLVKLLSSFNPTESPLIETLTEQTQSVVKDLSHGSCILDYNDEELRMTLGGWRGKQTLRAYVSHQDAIHHLRILGEDVSQYDVNKFKKEGGNEEKQTENISDINGKPEIGSKPEAADKQLDSMKVDKNVDK
;
A
#
# COMPACT_ATOMS: atom_id res chain seq x y z
N MET A 1 -63.54 21.03 25.49
CA MET A 1 -63.17 19.56 25.48
C MET A 1 -61.79 19.43 24.97
N GLY A 2 -60.88 19.13 25.87
CA GLY A 2 -59.46 19.08 25.60
C GLY A 2 -59.01 17.72 25.06
N GLY A 3 -58.09 17.74 24.10
CA GLY A 3 -57.41 16.58 23.59
C GLY A 3 -55.90 16.73 23.83
N GLY A 4 -55.40 16.09 24.87
CA GLY A 4 -54.00 16.11 25.25
C GLY A 4 -53.13 15.18 24.39
N THR A 5 -52.09 15.74 23.83
CA THR A 5 -51.04 15.00 23.12
C THR A 5 -50.08 14.32 24.10
N ARG A 6 -50.13 12.98 24.18
CA ARG A 6 -49.20 12.16 24.96
C ARG A 6 -47.82 12.12 24.27
N ARG A 7 -46.80 12.78 24.85
CA ARG A 7 -45.41 12.59 24.53
C ARG A 7 -44.92 11.25 25.07
N PHE A 8 -44.57 10.29 24.17
CA PHE A 8 -43.85 9.09 24.52
C PHE A 8 -42.36 9.41 24.79
N LYS A 9 -41.98 9.42 26.06
CA LYS A 9 -40.55 9.35 26.46
C LYS A 9 -40.05 7.93 26.26
N LYS A 10 -39.23 7.67 25.22
CA LYS A 10 -38.45 6.44 25.10
C LYS A 10 -37.36 6.45 26.18
N LYS A 11 -37.50 5.60 27.19
CA LYS A 11 -36.43 5.26 28.12
C LYS A 11 -35.33 4.50 27.35
N PHE A 12 -34.16 5.10 27.21
CA PHE A 12 -32.95 4.37 26.85
C PHE A 12 -32.57 3.47 28.03
N ARG A 13 -32.78 2.17 27.90
CA ARG A 13 -32.11 1.17 28.73
C ARG A 13 -30.62 1.18 28.36
N LYS A 14 -29.76 1.63 29.27
CA LYS A 14 -28.34 1.34 29.25
C LYS A 14 -28.19 -0.18 29.41
N ASN A 15 -27.85 -0.88 28.33
CA ASN A 15 -27.31 -2.23 28.45
C ASN A 15 -25.88 -2.09 28.98
N GLU A 16 -25.71 -2.28 30.27
CA GLU A 16 -24.44 -2.56 30.91
C GLU A 16 -24.06 -4.02 30.64
N ASN A 17 -23.64 -4.30 29.40
CA ASN A 17 -22.82 -5.44 29.04
C ASN A 17 -21.69 -4.90 28.18
N SER A 18 -20.76 -4.20 28.82
CA SER A 18 -19.40 -4.09 28.32
C SER A 18 -18.76 -5.49 28.43
N SER A 19 -19.05 -6.35 27.45
CA SER A 19 -18.21 -7.50 27.22
C SER A 19 -16.81 -6.96 26.93
N GLN A 20 -15.93 -7.01 27.91
CA GLN A 20 -14.50 -6.94 27.72
C GLN A 20 -14.19 -7.81 26.51
N LYS A 21 -13.74 -7.22 25.42
CA LYS A 21 -13.08 -7.92 24.34
C LYS A 21 -11.77 -8.45 24.94
N VAL A 22 -11.86 -9.61 25.60
CA VAL A 22 -10.70 -10.41 25.94
C VAL A 22 -10.05 -10.70 24.59
N GLY A 23 -8.92 -10.08 24.33
CA GLY A 23 -8.12 -10.38 23.15
C GLY A 23 -7.85 -11.89 23.19
N ARG A 24 -8.44 -12.62 22.23
CA ARG A 24 -8.21 -14.07 22.14
C ARG A 24 -6.71 -14.27 21.98
N ASN A 25 -6.12 -15.00 22.91
CA ASN A 25 -4.73 -15.36 22.83
C ASN A 25 -4.61 -16.36 21.68
N TYR A 26 -3.91 -16.00 20.60
CA TYR A 26 -3.73 -16.88 19.43
C TYR A 26 -3.02 -18.21 19.78
N GLU A 27 -2.43 -18.32 20.96
CA GLU A 27 -1.78 -19.53 21.47
C GLU A 27 -2.77 -20.64 21.77
N ASP A 28 -4.04 -20.31 22.06
CA ASP A 28 -5.09 -21.27 22.45
C ASP A 28 -5.92 -21.75 21.24
N ILE A 29 -5.59 -21.34 20.00
CA ILE A 29 -6.34 -21.76 18.82
C ILE A 29 -5.86 -23.12 18.35
N SER A 30 -6.76 -24.10 18.30
CA SER A 30 -6.49 -25.40 17.67
C SER A 30 -6.18 -25.20 16.18
N ARG A 31 -4.97 -25.55 15.75
CA ARG A 31 -4.53 -25.52 14.35
C ARG A 31 -4.88 -26.82 13.64
N TYR A 32 -6.16 -27.20 13.72
CA TYR A 32 -6.69 -28.43 13.13
C TYR A 32 -8.12 -28.23 12.64
N ASN A 33 -8.42 -28.78 11.45
CA ASN A 33 -9.76 -28.83 10.89
C ASN A 33 -9.88 -30.07 10.01
N GLU A 34 -10.75 -30.99 10.36
CA GLU A 34 -10.91 -32.29 9.69
C GLU A 34 -11.45 -32.10 8.27
N ASP A 35 -12.39 -31.17 8.10
CA ASP A 35 -13.01 -30.85 6.80
C ASP A 35 -11.98 -30.29 5.81
N PHE A 36 -11.06 -29.43 6.29
CA PHE A 36 -9.92 -28.93 5.52
C PHE A 36 -9.04 -30.07 5.01
N ILE A 37 -8.69 -31.00 5.91
CA ILE A 37 -7.83 -32.14 5.57
C ILE A 37 -8.50 -33.05 4.54
N LYS A 38 -9.76 -33.42 4.75
CA LYS A 38 -10.54 -34.27 3.83
C LYS A 38 -10.65 -33.63 2.45
N TYR A 39 -11.03 -32.33 2.40
CA TYR A 39 -11.19 -31.59 1.15
C TYR A 39 -9.90 -31.53 0.34
N TYR A 40 -8.80 -31.05 0.93
CA TYR A 40 -7.55 -30.86 0.20
C TYR A 40 -6.84 -32.16 -0.17
N LYS A 41 -6.98 -33.22 0.60
CA LYS A 41 -6.56 -34.56 0.16
C LYS A 41 -7.31 -35.03 -1.08
N SER A 42 -8.62 -34.80 -1.13
CA SER A 42 -9.44 -35.16 -2.29
C SER A 42 -9.13 -34.33 -3.52
N GLN A 43 -8.71 -33.07 -3.36
CA GLN A 43 -8.28 -32.21 -4.48
C GLN A 43 -6.90 -32.58 -5.04
N LYS A 44 -6.13 -33.41 -4.34
CA LYS A 44 -4.78 -33.86 -4.76
C LYS A 44 -3.80 -32.74 -5.10
N ILE A 45 -3.94 -31.58 -4.44
CA ILE A 45 -3.06 -30.43 -4.67
C ILE A 45 -1.65 -30.63 -4.07
N VAL A 46 -1.48 -31.59 -3.18
CA VAL A 46 -0.22 -31.99 -2.59
C VAL A 46 -0.06 -33.49 -2.77
N PRO A 47 1.08 -33.99 -3.25
CA PRO A 47 1.38 -35.43 -3.33
C PRO A 47 1.25 -36.10 -1.95
N GLU A 48 0.77 -37.36 -1.91
CA GLU A 48 0.49 -38.05 -0.65
C GLU A 48 1.74 -38.22 0.23
N ASP A 49 2.89 -38.47 -0.38
CA ASP A 49 4.18 -38.57 0.30
C ASP A 49 4.62 -37.27 0.99
N LYS A 50 4.18 -36.10 0.49
CA LYS A 50 4.48 -34.77 1.04
C LYS A 50 3.40 -34.22 1.95
N TRP A 51 2.25 -34.90 2.06
CA TRP A 51 1.08 -34.42 2.77
C TRP A 51 1.34 -34.09 4.24
N THR A 52 2.06 -34.99 4.94
CA THR A 52 2.38 -34.80 6.36
C THR A 52 3.25 -33.57 6.57
N ILE A 53 4.31 -33.41 5.76
CA ILE A 53 5.21 -32.25 5.82
C ILE A 53 4.43 -30.96 5.54
N PHE A 54 3.57 -30.95 4.50
CA PHE A 54 2.71 -29.82 4.19
C PHE A 54 1.83 -29.41 5.40
N LEU A 55 1.16 -30.39 6.03
CA LEU A 55 0.26 -30.12 7.14
C LEU A 55 0.99 -29.62 8.39
N ASP A 56 2.18 -30.14 8.66
CA ASP A 56 3.01 -29.72 9.80
C ASP A 56 3.51 -28.28 9.61
N VAL A 57 3.94 -27.93 8.39
CA VAL A 57 4.31 -26.57 8.06
C VAL A 57 3.10 -25.61 8.18
N MET A 58 1.92 -26.02 7.73
CA MET A 58 0.69 -25.22 7.86
C MET A 58 0.31 -24.92 9.33
N LYS A 59 0.69 -25.78 10.27
CA LYS A 59 0.46 -25.60 11.71
C LYS A 59 1.54 -24.73 12.38
N SER A 60 2.71 -24.57 11.77
CA SER A 60 3.80 -23.78 12.33
C SER A 60 3.59 -22.26 12.15
N ASP A 61 4.33 -21.45 12.89
CA ASP A 61 4.31 -20.00 12.72
C ASP A 61 4.96 -19.56 11.40
N LEU A 62 4.47 -18.49 10.82
CA LEU A 62 5.00 -17.96 9.57
C LEU A 62 6.32 -17.22 9.83
N PRO A 63 7.39 -17.48 9.04
CA PRO A 63 8.63 -16.72 9.05
C PRO A 63 8.43 -15.23 8.81
N THR A 64 9.34 -14.42 9.33
CA THR A 64 9.37 -12.99 9.01
C THR A 64 10.13 -12.77 7.73
N ALA A 65 9.51 -12.09 6.78
CA ALA A 65 10.15 -11.69 5.55
C ALA A 65 10.08 -10.18 5.34
N PHE A 66 11.07 -9.65 4.66
CA PHE A 66 11.16 -8.24 4.29
C PHE A 66 11.95 -8.11 2.98
N ARG A 67 11.77 -6.97 2.35
CA ARG A 67 12.56 -6.54 1.20
C ARG A 67 13.11 -5.15 1.46
N ILE A 68 14.33 -4.95 1.00
CA ILE A 68 15.01 -3.68 1.06
C ILE A 68 14.58 -2.89 -0.17
N THR A 69 14.24 -1.66 0.06
CA THR A 69 13.95 -0.66 -0.96
C THR A 69 15.04 0.41 -0.90
N GLY A 70 14.83 1.58 -1.28
CA GLY A 70 15.77 2.69 -1.22
C GLY A 70 15.43 3.68 -2.32
N ASN A 71 15.84 4.91 -2.15
CA ASN A 71 15.60 5.94 -3.16
C ASN A 71 16.45 5.71 -4.42
N SER A 72 17.52 4.91 -4.29
CA SER A 72 18.40 4.51 -5.40
C SER A 72 18.94 3.09 -5.18
N LYS A 73 19.43 2.47 -6.26
CA LYS A 73 20.10 1.16 -6.18
C LYS A 73 21.30 1.16 -5.25
N ASN A 74 22.10 2.21 -5.26
CA ASN A 74 23.28 2.34 -4.40
C ASN A 74 22.89 2.42 -2.93
N GLU A 75 21.85 3.17 -2.60
CA GLU A 75 21.34 3.28 -1.23
C GLU A 75 20.79 1.94 -0.73
N ALA A 76 20.00 1.24 -1.55
CA ALA A 76 19.47 -0.08 -1.23
C ALA A 76 20.60 -1.10 -0.99
N GLN A 77 21.63 -1.11 -1.84
CA GLN A 77 22.77 -2.00 -1.69
C GLN A 77 23.64 -1.66 -0.47
N LYS A 78 23.80 -0.38 -0.18
CA LYS A 78 24.51 0.09 1.04
C LYS A 78 23.76 -0.35 2.30
N LEU A 79 22.43 -0.17 2.33
CA LEU A 79 21.59 -0.64 3.42
C LEU A 79 21.66 -2.17 3.58
N LEU A 80 21.65 -2.93 2.49
CA LEU A 80 21.83 -4.38 2.54
C LEU A 80 23.18 -4.79 3.17
N ASN A 81 24.27 -4.10 2.82
CA ASN A 81 25.59 -4.38 3.39
C ASN A 81 25.60 -4.09 4.91
N ILE A 82 24.96 -3.02 5.35
CA ILE A 82 24.79 -2.71 6.77
C ILE A 82 23.99 -3.79 7.49
N VAL A 83 22.87 -4.23 6.90
CA VAL A 83 22.03 -5.33 7.44
C VAL A 83 22.86 -6.60 7.65
N LYS A 84 23.63 -6.99 6.64
CA LYS A 84 24.47 -8.20 6.70
C LYS A 84 25.56 -8.09 7.75
N SER A 85 26.28 -6.98 7.79
CA SER A 85 27.45 -6.83 8.65
C SER A 85 27.09 -6.59 10.13
N GLN A 86 26.02 -5.85 10.42
CA GLN A 86 25.67 -5.49 11.78
C GLN A 86 24.59 -6.38 12.38
N TYR A 87 23.48 -6.62 11.68
CA TYR A 87 22.31 -7.28 12.24
C TYR A 87 22.30 -8.80 12.02
N PHE A 88 22.66 -9.28 10.82
CA PHE A 88 22.71 -10.71 10.55
C PHE A 88 23.85 -11.41 11.31
N THR A 89 25.00 -10.75 11.42
CA THR A 89 26.13 -11.27 12.20
C THR A 89 25.80 -11.45 13.69
N GLU A 90 24.99 -10.55 14.26
CA GLU A 90 24.52 -10.69 15.65
C GLU A 90 23.56 -11.88 15.83
N LEU A 91 22.69 -12.13 14.85
CA LEU A 91 21.79 -13.29 14.86
C LEU A 91 22.54 -14.63 14.84
N ILE A 92 23.65 -14.70 14.13
CA ILE A 92 24.48 -15.91 14.00
C ILE A 92 25.31 -16.16 15.28
N LYS A 93 25.79 -15.10 15.95
CA LYS A 93 26.66 -15.19 17.13
C LYS A 93 25.92 -15.43 18.45
N GLY A 94 24.62 -15.16 18.48
CA GLY A 94 23.86 -15.04 19.74
C GLY A 94 23.43 -16.36 20.43
N GLU A 95 23.51 -17.52 19.76
CA GLU A 95 23.07 -18.80 20.34
C GLU A 95 23.93 -19.95 19.81
N GLU A 96 24.69 -20.62 20.70
CA GLU A 96 25.60 -21.72 20.37
C GLU A 96 24.93 -22.98 19.76
N ASN A 97 23.60 -23.01 19.60
CA ASN A 97 22.85 -24.21 19.19
C ASN A 97 21.80 -24.02 18.07
N ILE A 98 21.74 -22.89 17.34
CA ILE A 98 20.67 -22.71 16.36
C ILE A 98 21.23 -22.32 14.98
N LEU A 99 21.67 -23.31 14.23
CA LEU A 99 21.89 -23.25 12.75
C LEU A 99 20.63 -22.86 11.96
N SER A 100 19.45 -22.77 12.60
CA SER A 100 18.16 -22.54 11.95
C SER A 100 17.75 -21.07 11.79
N ASN A 101 18.45 -20.12 12.43
CA ASN A 101 18.05 -18.70 12.44
C ASN A 101 18.78 -17.82 11.41
N GLU A 102 19.63 -18.41 10.59
CA GLU A 102 20.35 -17.66 9.56
C GLU A 102 19.36 -17.05 8.56
N PRO A 103 19.43 -15.71 8.31
CA PRO A 103 18.60 -15.06 7.31
C PRO A 103 18.88 -15.61 5.92
N LYS A 104 17.85 -16.01 5.20
CA LYS A 104 17.91 -16.58 3.86
C LYS A 104 17.56 -15.53 2.81
N CYS A 105 18.45 -15.32 1.84
CA CYS A 105 18.14 -14.54 0.66
C CYS A 105 17.10 -15.28 -0.19
N LEU A 106 16.12 -14.54 -0.72
CA LEU A 106 15.15 -15.08 -1.67
C LEU A 106 15.79 -15.08 -3.08
N PRO A 107 16.16 -16.24 -3.64
CA PRO A 107 16.97 -16.29 -4.86
C PRO A 107 16.24 -15.75 -6.10
N TRP A 108 14.90 -15.73 -6.06
CA TRP A 108 14.06 -15.23 -7.13
C TRP A 108 13.73 -13.74 -6.99
N TYR A 109 14.10 -13.10 -5.86
CA TYR A 109 13.88 -11.67 -5.68
C TYR A 109 15.05 -10.87 -6.29
N PRO A 110 14.77 -9.82 -7.09
CA PRO A 110 15.81 -9.07 -7.79
C PRO A 110 16.90 -8.50 -6.86
N GLU A 111 18.11 -8.44 -7.36
CA GLU A 111 19.27 -7.78 -6.74
C GLU A 111 19.59 -8.28 -5.31
N ASN A 112 19.12 -9.48 -4.93
CA ASN A 112 19.25 -10.05 -3.59
C ASN A 112 18.67 -9.18 -2.47
N LEU A 113 17.67 -8.36 -2.76
CA LEU A 113 17.07 -7.43 -1.81
C LEU A 113 15.90 -8.05 -1.00
N GLY A 114 15.47 -9.25 -1.32
CA GLY A 114 14.44 -10.01 -0.58
C GLY A 114 15.04 -10.98 0.42
N TRP A 115 14.56 -10.97 1.67
CA TRP A 115 15.11 -11.79 2.76
C TRP A 115 13.99 -12.41 3.60
N GLN A 116 14.25 -13.62 4.08
CA GLN A 116 13.40 -14.37 5.00
C GLN A 116 14.20 -14.86 6.21
N MET A 117 13.62 -14.73 7.40
CA MET A 117 14.17 -15.21 8.67
C MET A 117 13.20 -16.21 9.28
N GLU A 118 13.69 -17.34 9.81
CA GLU A 118 12.83 -18.36 10.44
C GLU A 118 12.24 -17.93 11.80
N LEU A 119 12.47 -16.69 12.18
CA LEU A 119 11.91 -16.05 13.36
C LEU A 119 10.53 -15.48 13.07
N SER A 120 9.52 -15.81 13.88
CA SER A 120 8.21 -15.17 13.76
C SER A 120 8.26 -13.71 14.25
N ARG A 121 7.35 -12.86 13.76
CA ARG A 121 7.23 -11.47 14.23
C ARG A 121 7.05 -11.35 15.74
N LYS A 122 6.37 -12.33 16.36
CA LYS A 122 6.14 -12.40 17.78
C LYS A 122 7.45 -12.64 18.53
N HIS A 123 8.29 -13.54 18.00
CA HIS A 123 9.59 -13.88 18.56
C HIS A 123 10.51 -12.66 18.56
N ILE A 124 10.70 -12.01 17.41
CA ILE A 124 11.53 -10.81 17.29
C ILE A 124 11.04 -9.69 18.24
N ARG A 125 9.72 -9.51 18.38
CA ARG A 125 9.15 -8.46 19.23
C ARG A 125 9.30 -8.72 20.72
N ARG A 126 9.28 -9.99 21.15
CA ARG A 126 9.21 -10.39 22.58
C ARG A 126 10.54 -10.81 23.18
N SER A 127 11.56 -11.03 22.37
CA SER A 127 12.90 -11.41 22.83
C SER A 127 13.80 -10.20 22.98
N GLU A 128 14.49 -10.12 24.12
CA GLU A 128 15.51 -9.11 24.37
C GLU A 128 16.70 -9.24 23.40
N ASN A 129 17.07 -10.47 23.03
CA ASN A 129 18.19 -10.72 22.12
C ASN A 129 18.00 -10.08 20.73
N TYR A 130 16.75 -9.77 20.35
CA TYR A 130 16.43 -9.22 19.02
C TYR A 130 15.96 -7.75 19.07
N PHE A 131 16.17 -7.01 20.18
CA PHE A 131 15.64 -5.66 20.28
C PHE A 131 16.28 -4.69 19.25
N ARG A 132 17.57 -4.84 18.94
CA ARG A 132 18.26 -4.01 17.94
C ARG A 132 17.71 -4.28 16.54
N LEU A 133 17.57 -5.56 16.16
CA LEU A 133 16.92 -5.93 14.91
C LEU A 133 15.49 -5.43 14.84
N HIS A 134 14.73 -5.52 15.94
CA HIS A 134 13.36 -5.00 16.00
C HIS A 134 13.32 -3.49 15.75
N ASN A 135 14.17 -2.72 16.43
CA ASN A 135 14.25 -1.26 16.26
C ASN A 135 14.66 -0.89 14.84
N PHE A 136 15.66 -1.57 14.29
CA PHE A 136 16.07 -1.39 12.90
C PHE A 136 14.92 -1.63 11.91
N LEU A 137 14.24 -2.79 12.00
CA LEU A 137 13.11 -3.11 11.11
C LEU A 137 11.95 -2.11 11.28
N MET A 138 11.73 -1.57 12.49
CA MET A 138 10.70 -0.58 12.74
C MET A 138 11.06 0.78 12.14
N SER A 139 12.28 1.29 12.40
CA SER A 139 12.73 2.58 11.89
C SER A 139 12.79 2.61 10.36
N GLU A 140 13.41 1.60 9.72
CA GLU A 140 13.51 1.54 8.27
C GLU A 140 12.16 1.27 7.58
N THR A 141 11.22 0.59 8.25
CA THR A 141 9.84 0.48 7.72
C THR A 141 9.10 1.81 7.81
N ALA A 142 9.35 2.62 8.83
CA ALA A 142 8.70 3.92 8.98
C ALA A 142 9.17 4.92 7.91
N THR A 143 10.45 4.87 7.54
CA THR A 143 11.06 5.71 6.49
C THR A 143 10.78 5.21 5.07
N GLY A 144 10.28 3.97 4.92
CA GLY A 144 9.99 3.37 3.62
C GLY A 144 11.15 2.60 2.98
N ASN A 145 12.33 2.53 3.64
CA ASN A 145 13.52 1.86 3.10
C ASN A 145 13.51 0.34 3.25
N ILE A 146 12.63 -0.18 4.13
CA ILE A 146 12.34 -1.60 4.26
C ILE A 146 10.82 -1.82 4.22
N SER A 147 10.38 -2.77 3.41
CA SER A 147 9.00 -3.24 3.39
C SER A 147 8.90 -4.63 4.02
N ARG A 148 8.22 -4.74 5.17
CA ARG A 148 7.92 -6.03 5.79
C ARG A 148 6.71 -6.65 5.10
N GLN A 149 6.97 -7.60 4.22
CA GLN A 149 5.97 -8.23 3.37
C GLN A 149 6.13 -9.74 3.44
N GLU A 150 5.02 -10.48 3.39
CA GLU A 150 5.07 -11.93 3.29
C GLU A 150 5.71 -12.35 1.96
N THR A 151 6.56 -13.37 1.99
CA THR A 151 7.36 -13.83 0.86
C THR A 151 6.51 -14.02 -0.40
N VAL A 152 5.44 -14.80 -0.33
CA VAL A 152 4.58 -15.09 -1.50
C VAL A 152 3.84 -13.86 -2.03
N SER A 153 3.58 -12.88 -1.17
CA SER A 153 2.93 -11.62 -1.55
C SER A 153 3.83 -10.70 -2.39
N MET A 154 5.15 -10.98 -2.44
CA MET A 154 6.11 -10.23 -3.26
C MET A 154 6.10 -10.66 -4.74
N ILE A 155 5.53 -11.84 -5.04
CA ILE A 155 5.60 -12.46 -6.38
C ILE A 155 4.73 -11.73 -7.43
N PRO A 156 3.44 -11.42 -7.20
CA PRO A 156 2.58 -10.84 -8.23
C PRO A 156 3.09 -9.52 -8.83
N PRO A 157 3.60 -8.54 -8.04
CA PRO A 157 4.13 -7.31 -8.61
C PRO A 157 5.37 -7.52 -9.49
N LEU A 158 6.23 -8.51 -9.18
CA LEU A 158 7.38 -8.84 -10.02
C LEU A 158 6.94 -9.42 -11.36
N LEU A 159 5.93 -10.29 -11.34
CA LEU A 159 5.37 -10.91 -12.55
C LEU A 159 4.53 -9.95 -13.39
N LEU A 160 4.13 -8.83 -12.80
CA LEU A 160 3.41 -7.78 -13.51
C LEU A 160 4.30 -7.04 -14.53
N ASP A 161 5.63 -7.06 -14.34
CA ASP A 161 6.62 -6.52 -15.26
C ASP A 161 6.40 -5.03 -15.53
N VAL A 162 6.43 -4.24 -14.46
CA VAL A 162 6.13 -2.81 -14.48
C VAL A 162 7.36 -2.00 -14.87
N GLU A 163 7.16 -1.06 -15.80
CA GLU A 163 8.15 -0.06 -16.20
C GLU A 163 7.66 1.36 -15.90
N SER A 164 8.57 2.34 -15.84
CA SER A 164 8.29 3.70 -15.40
C SER A 164 7.26 4.46 -16.27
N HIS A 165 6.99 4.01 -17.49
CA HIS A 165 6.01 4.61 -18.40
C HIS A 165 4.64 3.93 -18.37
N HIS A 166 4.49 2.80 -17.68
CA HIS A 166 3.25 2.04 -17.68
C HIS A 166 2.11 2.71 -16.90
N LYS A 167 0.92 2.61 -17.43
CA LYS A 167 -0.34 2.92 -16.75
C LYS A 167 -0.81 1.67 -16.02
N VAL A 168 -0.75 1.70 -14.69
CA VAL A 168 -0.99 0.51 -13.85
C VAL A 168 -2.27 0.66 -13.06
N LEU A 169 -3.01 -0.45 -12.90
CA LEU A 169 -4.19 -0.55 -12.04
C LEU A 169 -4.00 -1.68 -11.02
N ASP A 170 -4.13 -1.38 -9.73
CA ASP A 170 -4.25 -2.35 -8.64
C ASP A 170 -5.72 -2.37 -8.18
N MET A 171 -6.44 -3.44 -8.50
CA MET A 171 -7.92 -3.48 -8.35
C MET A 171 -8.40 -3.70 -6.93
N CYS A 172 -7.62 -4.37 -6.07
CA CYS A 172 -7.95 -4.70 -4.68
C CYS A 172 -6.75 -4.41 -3.77
N ALA A 173 -6.32 -3.15 -3.76
CA ALA A 173 -5.00 -2.70 -3.35
C ALA A 173 -4.71 -2.80 -1.85
N ALA A 174 -5.72 -2.60 -0.98
CA ALA A 174 -5.48 -2.51 0.46
C ALA A 174 -5.09 -3.86 1.09
N PRO A 175 -4.15 -3.88 2.04
CA PRO A 175 -3.61 -2.76 2.80
C PRO A 175 -2.45 -1.99 2.13
N GLY A 176 -1.95 -2.41 0.93
CA GLY A 176 -1.00 -1.63 0.16
C GLY A 176 0.41 -2.21 -0.01
N SER A 177 0.69 -3.44 0.42
CA SER A 177 2.04 -4.01 0.29
C SER A 177 2.45 -4.27 -1.17
N LYS A 178 1.53 -4.77 -2.01
CA LYS A 178 1.76 -4.95 -3.45
C LYS A 178 1.75 -3.61 -4.18
N THR A 179 0.84 -2.72 -3.81
CA THR A 179 0.79 -1.33 -4.29
C THR A 179 2.11 -0.61 -4.07
N ALA A 180 2.70 -0.74 -2.87
CA ALA A 180 4.00 -0.17 -2.55
C ALA A 180 5.09 -0.69 -3.49
N GLN A 181 5.13 -1.99 -3.73
CA GLN A 181 6.10 -2.61 -4.64
C GLN A 181 5.91 -2.15 -6.10
N ILE A 182 4.66 -1.94 -6.55
CA ILE A 182 4.37 -1.36 -7.88
C ILE A 182 4.89 0.09 -7.96
N ILE A 183 4.71 0.90 -6.92
CA ILE A 183 5.24 2.27 -6.86
C ILE A 183 6.76 2.25 -7.01
N GLU A 184 7.46 1.37 -6.29
CA GLU A 184 8.91 1.24 -6.36
C GLU A 184 9.38 0.85 -7.77
N LEU A 185 8.68 -0.07 -8.43
CA LEU A 185 8.97 -0.48 -9.82
C LEU A 185 8.75 0.69 -10.80
N LEU A 186 7.69 1.47 -10.65
CA LEU A 186 7.43 2.66 -11.45
C LEU A 186 8.54 3.72 -11.30
N HIS A 187 9.10 3.85 -10.10
CA HIS A 187 10.17 4.80 -9.81
C HIS A 187 11.58 4.25 -10.11
N CYS A 188 11.70 3.04 -10.63
CA CYS A 188 13.00 2.47 -10.97
C CYS A 188 13.72 3.34 -12.01
N GLY A 189 14.80 4.00 -11.57
CA GLY A 189 15.64 4.86 -12.42
C GLY A 189 15.08 6.28 -12.67
N THR A 190 13.95 6.67 -12.06
CA THR A 190 13.40 8.03 -12.22
C THR A 190 12.68 8.54 -10.97
N SER A 191 12.88 9.81 -10.64
CA SER A 191 12.14 10.49 -9.57
C SER A 191 10.70 10.85 -9.98
N LEU A 192 10.45 11.02 -11.29
CA LEU A 192 9.15 11.39 -11.82
C LEU A 192 8.80 10.50 -13.02
N PRO A 193 8.15 9.35 -12.81
CA PRO A 193 7.74 8.45 -13.88
C PRO A 193 6.66 9.10 -14.77
N SER A 194 6.71 8.84 -16.07
CA SER A 194 5.66 9.24 -17.02
C SER A 194 4.39 8.40 -16.90
N GLY A 195 4.54 7.16 -16.38
CA GLY A 195 3.44 6.29 -16.00
C GLY A 195 2.84 6.66 -14.64
N PHE A 196 1.85 5.90 -14.22
CA PHE A 196 1.16 6.12 -12.95
C PHE A 196 0.46 4.85 -12.45
N LEU A 197 0.04 4.90 -11.18
CA LEU A 197 -0.73 3.84 -10.53
C LEU A 197 -2.10 4.33 -10.08
N VAL A 198 -3.16 3.63 -10.49
CA VAL A 198 -4.48 3.73 -9.85
C VAL A 198 -4.62 2.55 -8.89
N ALA A 199 -4.77 2.82 -7.60
CA ALA A 199 -4.92 1.82 -6.55
C ALA A 199 -6.33 1.92 -5.96
N ASN A 200 -7.12 0.86 -6.10
CA ASN A 200 -8.52 0.83 -5.71
C ASN A 200 -8.79 -0.18 -4.58
N ASP A 201 -9.70 0.14 -3.67
CA ASP A 201 -10.28 -0.83 -2.74
C ASP A 201 -11.74 -0.49 -2.44
N ILE A 202 -12.55 -1.52 -2.18
CA ILE A 202 -13.97 -1.35 -1.89
C ILE A 202 -14.23 -0.80 -0.48
N ASP A 203 -13.35 -1.10 0.48
CA ASP A 203 -13.50 -0.69 1.87
C ASP A 203 -12.85 0.68 2.12
N ASN A 204 -13.66 1.66 2.50
CA ASN A 204 -13.19 3.01 2.75
C ASN A 204 -12.14 3.09 3.88
N SER A 205 -12.28 2.31 4.94
CA SER A 205 -11.32 2.30 6.05
C SER A 205 -9.99 1.68 5.63
N ARG A 206 -10.03 0.64 4.80
CA ARG A 206 -8.84 0.04 4.21
C ARG A 206 -8.15 0.98 3.21
N CYS A 207 -8.89 1.83 2.49
CA CYS A 207 -8.29 2.86 1.64
C CYS A 207 -7.42 3.83 2.46
N TYR A 208 -7.79 4.20 3.68
CA TYR A 208 -6.93 5.04 4.52
C TYR A 208 -5.66 4.31 5.00
N MET A 209 -5.73 3.00 5.26
CA MET A 209 -4.53 2.21 5.50
C MET A 209 -3.61 2.18 4.27
N LEU A 210 -4.19 2.03 3.08
CA LEU A 210 -3.47 2.11 1.82
C LEU A 210 -2.79 3.47 1.63
N VAL A 211 -3.50 4.58 1.90
CA VAL A 211 -2.91 5.94 1.91
C VAL A 211 -1.71 6.03 2.84
N HIS A 212 -1.82 5.48 4.05
CA HIS A 212 -0.73 5.49 5.03
C HIS A 212 0.50 4.70 4.54
N GLN A 213 0.28 3.56 3.88
CA GLN A 213 1.38 2.77 3.30
C GLN A 213 2.03 3.49 2.10
N ALA A 214 1.21 3.99 1.17
CA ALA A 214 1.69 4.66 -0.04
C ALA A 214 2.46 5.96 0.26
N LYS A 215 2.06 6.71 1.30
CA LYS A 215 2.74 7.95 1.70
C LYS A 215 4.22 7.77 2.04
N ARG A 216 4.62 6.59 2.51
CA ARG A 216 6.04 6.31 2.84
C ARG A 216 6.94 6.32 1.60
N LEU A 217 6.38 6.12 0.43
CA LEU A 217 7.11 6.06 -0.84
C LEU A 217 7.13 7.39 -1.58
N ASN A 218 6.43 8.39 -1.07
CA ASN A 218 6.49 9.77 -1.54
C ASN A 218 6.28 9.95 -3.06
N SER A 219 5.43 9.11 -3.69
CA SER A 219 5.18 9.15 -5.12
C SER A 219 4.12 10.20 -5.50
N PRO A 220 4.40 11.08 -6.49
CA PRO A 220 3.41 11.98 -7.06
C PRO A 220 2.53 11.32 -8.13
N SER A 221 2.83 10.06 -8.50
CA SER A 221 2.23 9.35 -9.64
C SER A 221 1.25 8.27 -9.21
N ILE A 222 0.47 8.51 -8.13
CA ILE A 222 -0.56 7.60 -7.62
C ILE A 222 -1.91 8.29 -7.41
N ILE A 223 -2.99 7.55 -7.72
CA ILE A 223 -4.36 7.88 -7.32
C ILE A 223 -4.91 6.71 -6.49
N ILE A 224 -5.50 7.00 -5.33
CA ILE A 224 -6.20 6.01 -4.50
C ILE A 224 -7.71 6.25 -4.62
N THR A 225 -8.46 5.21 -5.00
CA THR A 225 -9.91 5.25 -5.24
C THR A 225 -10.66 4.28 -4.34
N ASN A 226 -11.97 4.52 -4.17
CA ASN A 226 -12.83 3.68 -3.36
C ASN A 226 -14.07 3.25 -4.15
N HIS A 227 -13.96 2.14 -4.87
CA HIS A 227 -15.01 1.55 -5.67
C HIS A 227 -15.01 0.02 -5.58
N ASP A 228 -16.16 -0.59 -5.90
CA ASP A 228 -16.24 -2.04 -6.13
C ASP A 228 -15.48 -2.39 -7.41
N ALA A 229 -14.44 -3.21 -7.28
CA ALA A 229 -13.57 -3.61 -8.39
C ALA A 229 -14.34 -4.36 -9.50
N SER A 230 -15.43 -5.08 -9.16
CA SER A 230 -16.23 -5.83 -10.13
C SER A 230 -17.02 -4.94 -11.11
N ILE A 231 -17.21 -3.67 -10.76
CA ILE A 231 -17.92 -2.64 -11.52
C ILE A 231 -17.16 -1.31 -11.49
N LEU A 232 -15.83 -1.37 -11.46
CA LEU A 232 -14.97 -0.18 -11.40
C LEU A 232 -15.36 0.78 -12.56
N PRO A 233 -15.65 2.07 -12.27
CA PRO A 233 -16.01 3.02 -13.32
C PRO A 233 -14.86 3.24 -14.30
N ASN A 234 -15.18 3.62 -15.53
CA ASN A 234 -14.18 4.02 -16.51
C ASN A 234 -13.55 5.35 -16.13
N PHE A 235 -12.23 5.43 -16.22
CA PHE A 235 -11.56 6.71 -16.28
C PHE A 235 -11.58 7.25 -17.69
N ILE A 236 -11.92 8.52 -17.84
CA ILE A 236 -11.90 9.23 -19.11
C ILE A 236 -10.58 9.97 -19.24
N VAL A 237 -10.00 9.92 -20.42
CA VAL A 237 -8.80 10.67 -20.81
C VAL A 237 -9.05 11.41 -22.12
N GLU A 238 -8.49 12.61 -22.21
CA GLU A 238 -8.48 13.39 -23.43
C GLU A 238 -7.24 13.05 -24.26
N ASN A 239 -7.40 12.82 -25.54
CA ASN A 239 -6.30 12.70 -26.46
C ASN A 239 -5.66 14.10 -26.69
N PRO A 240 -4.34 14.27 -26.46
CA PRO A 240 -3.69 15.57 -26.63
C PRO A 240 -3.77 16.14 -28.05
N GLU A 241 -3.84 15.27 -29.07
CA GLU A 241 -3.78 15.67 -30.48
C GLU A 241 -5.12 16.20 -31.00
N ASP A 242 -6.19 15.46 -30.79
CA ASP A 242 -7.51 15.74 -31.40
C ASP A 242 -8.57 16.16 -30.37
N LYS A 243 -8.21 16.24 -29.08
CA LYS A 243 -9.11 16.58 -27.99
C LYS A 243 -10.29 15.61 -27.80
N SER A 244 -10.25 14.46 -28.46
CA SER A 244 -11.28 13.42 -28.28
C SER A 244 -11.18 12.77 -26.91
N GLU A 245 -12.33 12.44 -26.33
CA GLU A 245 -12.40 11.70 -25.07
C GLU A 245 -12.40 10.19 -25.36
N SER A 246 -11.64 9.47 -24.56
CA SER A 246 -11.55 8.02 -24.65
C SER A 246 -11.50 7.38 -23.25
N ILE A 247 -11.83 6.09 -23.20
CA ILE A 247 -11.70 5.30 -21.96
C ILE A 247 -10.22 4.96 -21.76
N LEU A 248 -9.72 5.25 -20.56
CA LEU A 248 -8.38 4.84 -20.15
C LEU A 248 -8.27 3.30 -20.17
N LYS A 249 -7.31 2.79 -20.92
CA LYS A 249 -6.89 1.40 -20.87
C LYS A 249 -5.51 1.32 -20.20
N TYR A 250 -5.30 0.29 -19.38
CA TYR A 250 -4.08 0.09 -18.59
C TYR A 250 -3.11 -0.86 -19.30
N ASP A 251 -1.82 -0.61 -19.15
CA ASP A 251 -0.76 -1.48 -19.65
C ASP A 251 -0.57 -2.71 -18.76
N ARG A 252 -0.77 -2.52 -17.43
CA ARG A 252 -0.57 -3.52 -16.38
C ARG A 252 -1.72 -3.48 -15.38
N ILE A 253 -2.26 -4.66 -15.04
CA ILE A 253 -3.35 -4.76 -14.04
C ILE A 253 -3.02 -5.86 -13.03
N LEU A 254 -3.13 -5.52 -11.75
CA LEU A 254 -3.06 -6.48 -10.64
C LEU A 254 -4.47 -6.76 -10.11
N CYS A 255 -4.84 -8.04 -10.10
CA CYS A 255 -6.08 -8.57 -9.50
C CYS A 255 -5.73 -9.48 -8.32
N ASP A 256 -5.27 -8.91 -7.19
CA ASP A 256 -5.11 -9.63 -5.93
C ASP A 256 -6.47 -9.71 -5.23
N VAL A 257 -7.30 -10.67 -5.66
CA VAL A 257 -8.73 -10.68 -5.38
C VAL A 257 -9.05 -11.10 -3.93
N PRO A 258 -10.19 -10.65 -3.36
CA PRO A 258 -10.66 -11.18 -2.08
C PRO A 258 -10.90 -12.68 -2.19
N CYS A 259 -10.38 -13.44 -1.22
CA CYS A 259 -10.42 -14.90 -1.20
C CYS A 259 -10.64 -15.43 0.23
N THR A 260 -10.81 -16.76 0.38
CA THR A 260 -10.94 -17.41 1.69
C THR A 260 -9.72 -17.25 2.58
N GLY A 261 -8.55 -17.05 1.97
CA GLY A 261 -7.30 -16.83 2.69
C GLY A 261 -6.74 -18.05 3.39
N ASP A 262 -7.15 -19.25 3.03
CA ASP A 262 -6.71 -20.49 3.69
C ASP A 262 -5.23 -20.85 3.46
N GLY A 263 -4.59 -20.27 2.46
CA GLY A 263 -3.13 -20.25 2.35
C GLY A 263 -2.42 -19.43 3.45
N THR A 264 -3.17 -18.60 4.20
CA THR A 264 -2.61 -17.77 5.28
C THR A 264 -2.86 -18.31 6.69
N LEU A 265 -3.22 -19.57 6.85
CA LEU A 265 -3.48 -20.24 8.14
C LEU A 265 -2.35 -20.08 9.17
N ARG A 266 -1.10 -20.05 8.70
CA ARG A 266 0.10 -19.80 9.53
C ARG A 266 0.13 -18.39 10.13
N LYS A 267 -0.42 -17.41 9.42
CA LYS A 267 -0.49 -15.98 9.82
C LYS A 267 -1.78 -15.67 10.56
N ASN A 268 -2.89 -16.29 10.15
CA ASN A 268 -4.24 -16.07 10.64
C ASN A 268 -4.86 -17.38 11.16
N PRO A 269 -4.44 -17.87 12.33
CA PRO A 269 -4.88 -19.18 12.84
C PRO A 269 -6.39 -19.31 13.06
N ASP A 270 -7.11 -18.21 13.23
CA ASP A 270 -8.57 -18.22 13.39
C ASP A 270 -9.31 -18.75 12.16
N ILE A 271 -8.66 -18.81 11.00
CA ILE A 271 -9.22 -19.42 9.78
C ILE A 271 -9.42 -20.93 9.99
N TRP A 272 -8.57 -21.63 10.74
CA TRP A 272 -8.76 -23.04 11.07
C TRP A 272 -10.15 -23.33 11.64
N LEU A 273 -10.67 -22.43 12.48
CA LEU A 273 -11.97 -22.59 13.15
C LEU A 273 -13.17 -22.31 12.23
N LYS A 274 -12.97 -21.56 11.17
CA LYS A 274 -14.05 -21.03 10.30
C LYS A 274 -14.06 -21.65 8.91
N TRP A 275 -13.03 -22.40 8.58
CA TRP A 275 -12.87 -22.94 7.25
C TRP A 275 -13.98 -23.94 6.91
N ASN A 276 -14.53 -23.83 5.70
CA ASN A 276 -15.39 -24.81 5.08
C ASN A 276 -15.30 -24.69 3.56
N ALA A 277 -15.58 -25.75 2.82
CA ALA A 277 -15.47 -25.82 1.36
C ALA A 277 -16.38 -24.80 0.65
N ALA A 278 -17.54 -24.50 1.21
CA ALA A 278 -18.53 -23.59 0.65
C ALA A 278 -18.05 -22.13 0.55
N ASN A 279 -17.10 -21.72 1.39
CA ASN A 279 -16.60 -20.37 1.40
C ASN A 279 -15.95 -19.98 0.06
N GLY A 280 -15.19 -20.88 -0.58
CA GLY A 280 -14.59 -20.66 -1.88
C GLY A 280 -15.63 -20.52 -2.99
N SER A 281 -16.63 -21.40 -3.00
CA SER A 281 -17.73 -21.35 -3.97
C SER A 281 -18.50 -20.02 -3.92
N ASN A 282 -18.69 -19.46 -2.72
CA ASN A 282 -19.36 -18.17 -2.54
C ASN A 282 -18.57 -16.99 -3.11
N LEU A 283 -17.23 -17.08 -3.13
CA LEU A 283 -16.34 -16.01 -3.62
C LEU A 283 -16.06 -16.10 -5.13
N HIS A 284 -16.11 -17.28 -5.73
CA HIS A 284 -15.85 -17.50 -7.16
C HIS A 284 -16.53 -16.47 -8.08
N GLY A 285 -17.81 -16.19 -7.86
CA GLY A 285 -18.57 -15.26 -8.69
C GLY A 285 -18.09 -13.81 -8.60
N VAL A 286 -17.60 -13.37 -7.44
CA VAL A 286 -17.02 -12.04 -7.24
C VAL A 286 -15.63 -11.97 -7.89
N GLN A 287 -14.80 -12.97 -7.65
CA GLN A 287 -13.45 -13.09 -8.21
C GLN A 287 -13.49 -13.06 -9.74
N PHE A 288 -14.42 -13.83 -10.33
CA PHE A 288 -14.64 -13.81 -11.77
C PHE A 288 -15.04 -12.44 -12.30
N ARG A 289 -15.99 -11.73 -11.66
CA ARG A 289 -16.38 -10.39 -12.09
C ARG A 289 -15.24 -9.38 -12.00
N ILE A 290 -14.38 -9.50 -10.98
CA ILE A 290 -13.21 -8.62 -10.83
C ILE A 290 -12.22 -8.83 -11.99
N ILE A 291 -11.82 -10.08 -12.27
CA ILE A 291 -10.90 -10.33 -13.38
C ILE A 291 -11.53 -9.97 -14.73
N LYS A 292 -12.82 -10.24 -14.93
CA LYS A 292 -13.56 -9.87 -16.15
C LYS A 292 -13.49 -8.34 -16.36
N ARG A 293 -13.76 -7.56 -15.31
CA ARG A 293 -13.63 -6.12 -15.37
C ARG A 293 -12.17 -5.68 -15.61
N GLY A 294 -11.21 -6.38 -15.04
CA GLY A 294 -9.78 -6.13 -15.29
C GLY A 294 -9.41 -6.29 -16.75
N VAL A 295 -9.80 -7.39 -17.40
CA VAL A 295 -9.46 -7.61 -18.83
C VAL A 295 -10.19 -6.66 -19.77
N GLU A 296 -11.38 -6.14 -19.39
CA GLU A 296 -12.05 -5.05 -20.11
C GLU A 296 -11.27 -3.74 -20.09
N LEU A 297 -10.60 -3.46 -18.97
CA LEU A 297 -9.79 -2.26 -18.79
C LEU A 297 -8.34 -2.42 -19.32
N LEU A 298 -7.94 -3.64 -19.66
CA LEU A 298 -6.62 -3.95 -20.16
C LEU A 298 -6.48 -3.57 -21.64
N LYS A 299 -5.33 -2.99 -22.00
CA LYS A 299 -4.93 -2.79 -23.41
C LYS A 299 -4.70 -4.13 -24.10
N ILE A 300 -4.81 -4.16 -25.42
CA ILE A 300 -4.26 -5.24 -26.24
C ILE A 300 -2.74 -5.24 -26.03
N HIS A 301 -2.14 -6.42 -25.86
CA HIS A 301 -0.76 -6.67 -25.45
C HIS A 301 -0.44 -6.23 -24.01
N GLY A 302 -1.44 -5.79 -23.23
CA GLY A 302 -1.30 -5.55 -21.80
C GLY A 302 -1.19 -6.85 -21.02
N ARG A 303 -0.66 -6.75 -19.80
CA ARG A 303 -0.47 -7.89 -18.88
C ARG A 303 -1.35 -7.72 -17.64
N ILE A 304 -2.04 -8.80 -17.24
CA ILE A 304 -2.83 -8.86 -16.02
C ILE A 304 -2.34 -10.03 -15.16
N VAL A 305 -2.15 -9.76 -13.87
CA VAL A 305 -1.81 -10.79 -12.89
C VAL A 305 -3.00 -11.00 -11.96
N TYR A 306 -3.51 -12.22 -11.96
CA TYR A 306 -4.52 -12.69 -11.00
C TYR A 306 -3.81 -13.41 -9.86
N SER A 307 -4.14 -13.09 -8.62
CA SER A 307 -3.57 -13.76 -7.45
C SER A 307 -4.55 -13.92 -6.32
N THR A 308 -4.36 -14.98 -5.52
CA THR A 308 -5.09 -15.24 -4.28
C THR A 308 -4.16 -15.82 -3.23
N CYS A 309 -4.48 -15.60 -1.95
CA CYS A 309 -3.90 -16.34 -0.84
C CYS A 309 -4.76 -17.55 -0.46
N SER A 310 -5.47 -18.16 -1.42
CA SER A 310 -6.24 -19.39 -1.27
C SER A 310 -5.55 -20.56 -1.96
N LEU A 311 -5.69 -21.74 -1.36
CA LEU A 311 -5.27 -23.01 -1.97
C LEU A 311 -6.35 -23.64 -2.83
N ASN A 312 -7.60 -23.11 -2.74
CA ASN A 312 -8.81 -23.71 -3.30
C ASN A 312 -8.87 -23.57 -4.83
N PRO A 313 -8.92 -24.67 -5.60
CA PRO A 313 -9.04 -24.62 -7.05
C PRO A 313 -10.27 -23.87 -7.58
N ILE A 314 -11.35 -23.82 -6.79
CA ILE A 314 -12.59 -23.10 -7.16
C ILE A 314 -12.34 -21.58 -7.21
N GLU A 315 -11.45 -21.06 -6.39
CA GLU A 315 -11.06 -19.66 -6.35
C GLU A 315 -9.91 -19.33 -7.32
N ASN A 316 -9.23 -20.34 -7.81
CA ASN A 316 -7.98 -20.29 -8.56
C ASN A 316 -8.19 -20.73 -10.02
N GLU A 317 -7.87 -21.96 -10.37
CA GLU A 317 -7.96 -22.46 -11.74
C GLU A 317 -9.35 -22.39 -12.33
N ALA A 318 -10.39 -22.59 -11.54
CA ALA A 318 -11.77 -22.50 -12.03
C ALA A 318 -12.12 -21.08 -12.51
N VAL A 319 -11.61 -20.03 -11.85
CA VAL A 319 -11.78 -18.64 -12.27
C VAL A 319 -11.00 -18.37 -13.55
N ILE A 320 -9.75 -18.84 -13.62
CA ILE A 320 -8.89 -18.68 -14.80
C ILE A 320 -9.44 -19.44 -16.01
N HIS A 321 -9.84 -20.70 -15.82
CA HIS A 321 -10.49 -21.49 -16.88
C HIS A 321 -11.72 -20.76 -17.43
N ARG A 322 -12.57 -20.26 -16.55
CA ARG A 322 -13.79 -19.55 -16.95
C ARG A 322 -13.51 -18.31 -17.78
N ILE A 323 -12.55 -17.45 -17.37
CA ILE A 323 -12.25 -16.23 -18.14
C ILE A 323 -11.60 -16.56 -19.48
N LEU A 324 -10.72 -17.55 -19.57
CA LEU A 324 -10.12 -18.00 -20.82
C LEU A 324 -11.18 -18.57 -21.77
N LYS A 325 -12.13 -19.35 -21.25
CA LYS A 325 -13.24 -19.90 -22.03
C LYS A 325 -14.15 -18.79 -22.59
N GLU A 326 -14.55 -17.82 -21.75
CA GLU A 326 -15.38 -16.69 -22.20
C GLU A 326 -14.62 -15.78 -23.18
N ALA A 327 -13.32 -15.59 -23.02
CA ALA A 327 -12.48 -14.76 -23.89
C ALA A 327 -12.21 -15.37 -25.29
N SER A 328 -12.48 -16.66 -25.49
CA SER A 328 -12.41 -17.34 -26.79
C SER A 328 -11.12 -17.09 -27.58
N GLY A 329 -9.96 -17.11 -26.92
CA GLY A 329 -8.63 -16.92 -27.53
C GLY A 329 -8.12 -15.46 -27.49
N SER A 330 -8.91 -14.50 -26.99
CA SER A 330 -8.43 -13.12 -26.82
C SER A 330 -7.56 -12.92 -25.57
N LEU A 331 -7.40 -13.94 -24.74
CA LEU A 331 -6.53 -13.99 -23.57
C LEU A 331 -5.72 -15.27 -23.59
N GLU A 332 -4.45 -15.16 -23.19
CA GLU A 332 -3.53 -16.30 -23.09
C GLU A 332 -2.78 -16.26 -21.75
N LEU A 333 -2.53 -17.44 -21.16
CA LEU A 333 -1.65 -17.59 -20.02
C LEU A 333 -0.19 -17.51 -20.47
N VAL A 334 0.57 -16.67 -19.75
CA VAL A 334 2.00 -16.47 -19.99
C VAL A 334 2.79 -17.45 -19.14
N ASP A 335 3.79 -18.12 -19.75
CA ASP A 335 4.79 -18.86 -18.99
C ASP A 335 5.79 -17.86 -18.37
N VAL A 336 5.89 -17.87 -17.06
CA VAL A 336 6.73 -16.95 -16.28
C VAL A 336 7.85 -17.67 -15.53
N SER A 337 8.13 -18.92 -15.85
CA SER A 337 9.16 -19.73 -15.17
C SER A 337 10.54 -19.08 -15.18
N GLU A 338 10.91 -18.43 -16.27
CA GLU A 338 12.19 -17.73 -16.43
C GLU A 338 12.31 -16.43 -15.60
N ASN A 339 11.16 -15.84 -15.22
CA ASN A 339 11.13 -14.56 -14.48
C ASN A 339 11.40 -14.73 -12.97
N ILE A 340 11.25 -15.95 -12.44
CA ILE A 340 11.28 -16.24 -10.99
C ILE A 340 12.20 -17.43 -10.67
N LYS A 341 13.37 -17.47 -11.32
CA LYS A 341 14.38 -18.54 -11.11
C LYS A 341 14.73 -18.68 -9.63
N GLY A 342 14.63 -19.92 -9.12
CA GLY A 342 14.86 -20.23 -7.71
C GLY A 342 13.60 -20.23 -6.83
N LEU A 343 12.44 -19.83 -7.35
CA LEU A 343 11.15 -20.08 -6.70
C LEU A 343 10.73 -21.52 -6.97
N ILE A 344 10.38 -22.25 -5.90
CA ILE A 344 9.80 -23.60 -6.00
C ILE A 344 8.29 -23.47 -5.92
N TYR A 345 7.60 -23.97 -6.93
CA TYR A 345 6.15 -23.97 -7.04
C TYR A 345 5.65 -25.22 -7.77
N ASP A 346 4.41 -25.59 -7.57
CA ASP A 346 3.72 -26.59 -8.37
C ASP A 346 2.95 -25.90 -9.50
N LYS A 347 2.78 -26.61 -10.62
CA LYS A 347 1.98 -26.13 -11.75
C LYS A 347 0.50 -26.11 -11.39
N GLY A 348 -0.27 -25.25 -12.05
CA GLY A 348 -1.73 -25.28 -11.95
C GLY A 348 -2.31 -26.61 -12.39
N ILE A 349 -3.42 -27.00 -11.78
CA ILE A 349 -4.10 -28.27 -12.02
C ILE A 349 -5.20 -28.14 -13.07
N SER A 350 -5.49 -29.23 -13.76
CA SER A 350 -6.56 -29.34 -14.77
C SER A 350 -7.76 -30.16 -14.28
N GLU A 351 -7.64 -30.83 -13.14
CA GLU A 351 -8.71 -31.63 -12.53
C GLU A 351 -8.93 -31.17 -11.08
N TRP A 352 -10.19 -30.91 -10.73
CA TRP A 352 -10.62 -30.58 -9.35
C TRP A 352 -12.10 -30.92 -9.17
N PHE A 353 -12.56 -30.94 -7.93
CA PHE A 353 -13.92 -31.33 -7.57
C PHE A 353 -14.61 -30.22 -6.75
N PRO A 354 -15.63 -29.53 -7.31
CA PRO A 354 -16.52 -28.70 -6.51
C PRO A 354 -17.15 -29.52 -5.38
N ALA A 355 -17.27 -28.93 -4.19
CA ALA A 355 -17.82 -29.60 -3.02
C ALA A 355 -18.97 -28.80 -2.41
N SER A 356 -19.99 -29.53 -1.92
CA SER A 356 -21.01 -28.97 -1.06
C SER A 356 -20.45 -28.63 0.34
N LYS A 357 -21.25 -27.97 1.14
CA LYS A 357 -20.89 -27.68 2.54
C LYS A 357 -20.67 -28.96 3.36
N ASP A 358 -21.35 -30.06 3.00
CA ASP A 358 -21.28 -31.38 3.65
C ASP A 358 -20.09 -32.21 3.14
N LEU A 359 -19.18 -31.59 2.34
CA LEU A 359 -18.02 -32.24 1.70
C LEU A 359 -18.37 -33.35 0.69
N THR A 360 -19.59 -33.35 0.13
CA THR A 360 -19.89 -34.18 -1.03
C THR A 360 -19.18 -33.58 -2.24
N LEU A 361 -18.30 -34.35 -2.88
CA LEU A 361 -17.55 -33.97 -4.07
C LEU A 361 -18.34 -34.34 -5.32
N TYR A 362 -18.34 -33.45 -6.31
CA TYR A 362 -19.04 -33.63 -7.57
C TYR A 362 -18.08 -33.64 -8.73
N THR A 363 -18.26 -34.57 -9.68
CA THR A 363 -17.46 -34.67 -10.90
C THR A 363 -18.10 -33.93 -12.06
N LYS A 364 -19.44 -33.80 -12.07
CA LYS A 364 -20.25 -33.10 -13.07
C LYS A 364 -21.34 -32.29 -12.40
N PHE A 365 -21.79 -31.24 -13.05
CA PHE A 365 -22.88 -30.41 -12.53
C PHE A 365 -24.21 -31.16 -12.39
N ASP A 366 -24.51 -32.08 -13.30
CA ASP A 366 -25.76 -32.86 -13.30
C ASP A 366 -25.89 -33.77 -12.06
N GLU A 367 -24.80 -34.02 -11.35
CA GLU A 367 -24.78 -34.81 -10.12
C GLU A 367 -25.08 -33.94 -8.88
N VAL A 368 -25.11 -32.60 -9.02
CA VAL A 368 -25.30 -31.68 -7.90
C VAL A 368 -26.76 -31.65 -7.47
N ASP A 369 -27.03 -31.89 -6.18
CA ASP A 369 -28.36 -31.72 -5.62
C ASP A 369 -28.91 -30.32 -5.86
N GLU A 370 -30.18 -30.16 -6.20
CA GLU A 370 -30.84 -28.87 -6.48
C GLU A 370 -30.67 -27.86 -5.32
N LYS A 371 -30.67 -28.33 -4.08
CA LYS A 371 -30.44 -27.49 -2.90
C LYS A 371 -29.08 -26.73 -2.92
N TRP A 372 -28.10 -27.23 -3.67
CA TRP A 372 -26.75 -26.63 -3.79
C TRP A 372 -26.55 -25.83 -5.09
N HIS A 373 -27.49 -25.78 -6.01
CA HIS A 373 -27.36 -25.08 -7.30
C HIS A 373 -27.12 -23.58 -7.18
N THR A 374 -27.48 -22.95 -6.05
CA THR A 374 -27.13 -21.54 -5.76
C THR A 374 -25.67 -21.35 -5.40
N GLN A 375 -25.01 -22.39 -4.89
CA GLN A 375 -23.64 -22.37 -4.37
C GLN A 375 -22.65 -22.97 -5.38
N ILE A 376 -22.98 -24.16 -5.93
CA ILE A 376 -22.18 -24.86 -6.96
C ILE A 376 -22.81 -24.61 -8.31
N ARG A 377 -22.01 -24.09 -9.24
CA ARG A 377 -22.50 -23.70 -10.58
C ARG A 377 -21.69 -24.39 -11.67
N PRO A 378 -22.24 -24.57 -12.89
CA PRO A 378 -21.57 -25.25 -14.00
C PRO A 378 -20.18 -24.71 -14.31
N GLN A 379 -19.98 -23.39 -14.13
CA GLN A 379 -18.70 -22.71 -14.42
C GLN A 379 -17.58 -23.00 -13.42
N MET A 380 -17.87 -23.71 -12.32
CA MET A 380 -16.88 -24.07 -11.30
C MET A 380 -16.20 -25.42 -11.60
N PHE A 381 -16.70 -26.17 -12.59
CA PHE A 381 -16.13 -27.46 -12.95
C PHE A 381 -14.90 -27.33 -13.85
N PRO A 382 -13.99 -28.32 -13.81
CA PRO A 382 -12.81 -28.32 -14.66
C PRO A 382 -13.17 -28.41 -16.15
N PRO A 383 -12.25 -28.08 -17.06
CA PRO A 383 -12.44 -28.36 -18.49
C PRO A 383 -12.54 -29.83 -18.76
N ASP A 384 -13.23 -30.20 -19.85
CA ASP A 384 -13.21 -31.57 -20.35
C ASP A 384 -11.79 -32.00 -20.69
N LYS A 385 -11.44 -33.27 -20.44
CA LYS A 385 -10.06 -33.80 -20.64
C LYS A 385 -9.49 -33.51 -22.03
N GLU A 386 -10.35 -33.58 -23.07
CA GLU A 386 -9.96 -33.31 -24.47
C GLU A 386 -9.57 -31.83 -24.70
N ASN A 387 -10.10 -30.93 -23.90
CA ASN A 387 -9.89 -29.49 -24.03
C ASN A 387 -8.97 -28.90 -22.95
N ALA A 388 -8.50 -29.69 -21.98
CA ALA A 388 -7.74 -29.22 -20.85
C ALA A 388 -6.41 -28.57 -21.28
N GLU A 389 -5.70 -29.18 -22.22
CA GLU A 389 -4.41 -28.69 -22.73
C GLU A 389 -4.52 -27.33 -23.43
N LYS A 390 -5.65 -27.03 -24.07
CA LYS A 390 -5.91 -25.77 -24.78
C LYS A 390 -5.78 -24.54 -23.89
N TYR A 391 -6.10 -24.66 -22.61
CA TYR A 391 -6.13 -23.53 -21.67
C TYR A 391 -4.79 -23.31 -20.97
N HIS A 392 -3.79 -24.22 -21.11
CA HIS A 392 -2.47 -24.10 -20.51
C HIS A 392 -2.50 -23.79 -19.01
N LEU A 393 -3.45 -24.36 -18.25
CA LEU A 393 -3.57 -24.11 -16.81
C LEU A 393 -2.30 -24.50 -16.03
N ASP A 394 -1.47 -25.35 -16.60
CA ASP A 394 -0.13 -25.71 -16.10
C ASP A 394 0.85 -24.53 -16.02
N ARG A 395 0.55 -23.38 -16.68
CA ARG A 395 1.31 -22.14 -16.55
C ARG A 395 0.94 -21.31 -15.32
N CYS A 396 -0.12 -21.69 -14.60
CA CYS A 396 -0.43 -21.12 -13.29
C CYS A 396 0.55 -21.63 -12.25
N LEU A 397 0.79 -20.81 -11.22
CA LEU A 397 1.75 -21.09 -10.16
C LEU A 397 1.00 -21.37 -8.85
N ARG A 398 1.25 -22.54 -8.26
CA ARG A 398 0.81 -22.90 -6.92
C ARG A 398 2.00 -22.92 -5.97
N ILE A 399 2.09 -21.91 -5.14
CA ILE A 399 3.12 -21.81 -4.11
C ILE A 399 2.57 -22.48 -2.86
N LEU A 400 3.20 -23.60 -2.46
CA LEU A 400 2.78 -24.37 -1.29
C LEU A 400 3.72 -24.13 -0.10
N PRO A 401 3.19 -24.04 1.13
CA PRO A 401 3.97 -23.66 2.31
C PRO A 401 5.20 -24.51 2.60
N HIS A 402 5.18 -25.79 2.29
CA HIS A 402 6.27 -26.73 2.58
C HIS A 402 7.46 -26.62 1.61
N HIS A 403 7.33 -25.94 0.46
CA HIS A 403 8.41 -25.83 -0.52
C HIS A 403 9.55 -24.94 0.00
N GLN A 404 9.26 -23.74 0.43
CA GLN A 404 10.26 -22.76 0.87
C GLN A 404 9.84 -22.05 2.16
N ASN A 405 9.11 -22.75 3.04
CA ASN A 405 8.68 -22.28 4.35
C ASN A 405 7.85 -20.98 4.30
N THR A 406 6.91 -20.88 3.37
CA THR A 406 6.10 -19.68 3.08
C THR A 406 4.63 -19.85 3.50
N GLY A 407 3.78 -18.88 3.18
CA GLY A 407 2.32 -19.08 3.08
C GLY A 407 1.95 -19.79 1.79
N GLY A 408 0.66 -20.20 1.69
CA GLY A 408 0.08 -20.71 0.45
C GLY A 408 -0.37 -19.57 -0.46
N PHE A 409 -0.16 -19.70 -1.77
CA PHE A 409 -0.50 -18.65 -2.72
C PHE A 409 -0.75 -19.21 -4.13
N PHE A 410 -1.53 -18.48 -4.92
CA PHE A 410 -1.78 -18.80 -6.32
C PHE A 410 -1.55 -17.58 -7.19
N VAL A 411 -0.93 -17.77 -8.37
CA VAL A 411 -0.70 -16.70 -9.35
C VAL A 411 -0.98 -17.22 -10.75
N ALA A 412 -1.69 -16.43 -11.55
CA ALA A 412 -1.84 -16.62 -12.99
C ALA A 412 -1.54 -15.31 -13.72
N VAL A 413 -0.70 -15.36 -14.73
CA VAL A 413 -0.33 -14.21 -15.56
C VAL A 413 -0.95 -14.37 -16.92
N LEU A 414 -1.76 -13.38 -17.35
CA LEU A 414 -2.41 -13.40 -18.65
C LEU A 414 -2.00 -12.17 -19.48
N THR A 415 -2.00 -12.35 -20.79
CA THR A 415 -1.90 -11.26 -21.77
C THR A 415 -3.14 -11.20 -22.62
N LYS A 416 -3.54 -9.97 -22.99
CA LYS A 416 -4.66 -9.74 -23.92
C LYS A 416 -4.12 -9.66 -25.33
N THR A 417 -4.51 -10.60 -26.19
CA THR A 417 -3.99 -10.73 -27.56
C THR A 417 -4.88 -10.05 -28.59
N ALA A 418 -6.17 -9.92 -28.30
CA ALA A 418 -7.17 -9.30 -29.17
C ALA A 418 -8.30 -8.66 -28.36
N SER A 419 -9.21 -7.96 -29.04
CA SER A 419 -10.46 -7.47 -28.45
C SER A 419 -11.30 -8.63 -27.92
N LEU A 420 -11.94 -8.42 -26.76
CA LEU A 420 -12.77 -9.46 -26.14
C LEU A 420 -14.08 -9.64 -26.90
N PRO A 421 -14.65 -10.85 -26.97
CA PRO A 421 -15.89 -11.12 -27.71
C PRO A 421 -17.10 -10.27 -27.29
N TRP A 422 -17.08 -9.77 -26.05
CA TRP A 422 -18.13 -8.89 -25.49
C TRP A 422 -17.79 -7.40 -25.51
N GLU A 423 -16.59 -7.00 -25.99
CA GLU A 423 -16.26 -5.61 -26.30
C GLU A 423 -16.87 -5.27 -27.66
N SER A 424 -17.98 -4.54 -27.68
CA SER A 424 -18.52 -4.03 -28.94
C SER A 424 -17.70 -2.84 -29.42
N ASP A 425 -17.43 -2.75 -30.74
CA ASP A 425 -16.70 -1.64 -31.39
C ASP A 425 -17.40 -0.27 -31.26
N LYS A 426 -18.56 -0.24 -30.59
CA LYS A 426 -19.41 0.94 -30.43
C LYS A 426 -19.82 1.17 -28.99
N VAL A 427 -18.88 1.38 -28.07
CA VAL A 427 -19.24 2.11 -26.86
C VAL A 427 -19.29 3.60 -27.23
N LYS A 428 -20.44 4.07 -27.71
CA LYS A 428 -20.70 5.50 -27.83
C LYS A 428 -20.54 6.12 -26.43
N ILE A 429 -19.87 7.27 -26.36
CA ILE A 429 -19.70 8.07 -25.14
C ILE A 429 -21.05 8.33 -24.46
N GLU A 430 -22.16 8.37 -25.20
CA GLU A 430 -23.53 8.49 -24.71
C GLU A 430 -23.97 7.36 -23.72
N GLU A 431 -23.39 6.13 -23.84
CA GLU A 431 -23.65 5.07 -22.84
C GLU A 431 -22.85 5.24 -21.55
N LEU A 432 -21.81 6.06 -21.57
CA LEU A 432 -20.99 6.36 -20.37
C LEU A 432 -21.75 7.22 -19.36
N GLU A 433 -22.64 8.10 -19.82
CA GLU A 433 -23.50 8.93 -18.95
C GLU A 433 -24.66 8.13 -18.35
N THR A 434 -25.17 7.11 -19.05
CA THR A 434 -26.33 6.32 -18.59
C THR A 434 -25.95 5.24 -17.58
N ASN A 435 -24.73 4.69 -17.63
CA ASN A 435 -24.24 3.70 -16.66
C ASN A 435 -23.75 4.30 -15.33
N ALA A 436 -23.68 5.62 -15.23
CA ALA A 436 -23.36 6.36 -14.01
C ALA A 436 -24.51 6.43 -13.01
N LYS A 437 -25.70 5.86 -13.32
CA LYS A 437 -26.75 5.74 -12.30
C LYS A 437 -26.42 4.55 -11.39
N PRO A 438 -26.01 4.80 -10.15
CA PRO A 438 -25.83 3.71 -9.21
C PRO A 438 -27.18 3.00 -9.05
N PRO A 439 -27.20 1.65 -8.90
CA PRO A 439 -28.42 0.94 -8.59
C PRO A 439 -29.07 1.59 -7.37
N PRO A 440 -30.43 1.62 -7.26
CA PRO A 440 -31.12 2.30 -6.19
C PRO A 440 -30.69 1.74 -4.84
N GLN A 441 -29.68 2.30 -4.25
CA GLN A 441 -29.25 1.98 -2.90
C GLN A 441 -30.38 2.39 -1.98
N LYS A 442 -30.93 1.44 -1.23
CA LYS A 442 -31.75 1.72 -0.04
C LYS A 442 -30.96 2.74 0.78
N ARG A 443 -31.43 3.98 0.79
CA ARG A 443 -30.79 5.13 1.45
C ARG A 443 -30.65 4.86 2.94
N ARG A 444 -29.59 4.18 3.37
CA ARG A 444 -29.04 4.44 4.68
C ARG A 444 -28.34 5.81 4.56
N ARG A 445 -28.97 6.83 5.13
CA ARG A 445 -28.30 8.11 5.37
C ARG A 445 -27.15 7.86 6.37
N ILE A 446 -26.03 7.42 5.86
CA ILE A 446 -24.76 7.56 6.56
C ILE A 446 -24.34 8.97 6.19
N HIS A 447 -24.36 9.89 7.16
CA HIS A 447 -23.63 11.14 7.05
C HIS A 447 -22.13 10.78 7.04
N GLY A 448 -21.65 10.28 5.90
CA GLY A 448 -20.23 10.10 5.64
C GLY A 448 -19.61 11.47 5.41
N TYR A 449 -18.49 11.72 6.04
CA TYR A 449 -17.61 12.85 5.76
C TYR A 449 -17.39 12.93 4.24
N ARG A 450 -17.79 14.04 3.62
CA ARG A 450 -17.53 14.31 2.20
C ARG A 450 -16.20 15.03 2.13
N GLU A 451 -15.21 14.39 1.51
CA GLU A 451 -13.90 15.00 1.34
C GLU A 451 -13.99 16.25 0.46
N ASP A 452 -13.18 17.27 0.80
CA ASP A 452 -13.09 18.47 -0.01
C ASP A 452 -12.50 18.13 -1.40
N PRO A 453 -12.98 18.78 -2.48
CA PRO A 453 -12.47 18.55 -3.82
C PRO A 453 -11.02 19.00 -3.96
N TYR A 454 -10.34 18.44 -4.95
CA TYR A 454 -9.01 18.89 -5.34
C TYR A 454 -9.09 20.20 -6.12
N VAL A 455 -8.30 21.18 -5.68
CA VAL A 455 -8.20 22.50 -6.31
C VAL A 455 -6.76 22.68 -6.79
N PHE A 456 -6.59 22.78 -8.09
CA PHE A 456 -5.30 23.00 -8.72
C PHE A 456 -4.93 24.48 -8.73
N PHE A 457 -3.64 24.74 -8.67
CA PHE A 457 -3.10 26.10 -8.76
C PHE A 457 -3.08 26.60 -10.19
N ASN A 458 -3.14 27.91 -10.34
CA ASN A 458 -2.87 28.59 -11.60
C ASN A 458 -1.64 29.53 -11.49
N SER A 459 -1.15 30.01 -12.60
CA SER A 459 0.04 30.87 -12.68
C SER A 459 -0.13 32.20 -11.96
N ASP A 460 -1.36 32.69 -11.79
CA ASP A 460 -1.65 34.02 -11.28
C ASP A 460 -1.80 34.06 -9.75
N GLU A 461 -1.85 32.88 -9.08
CA GLU A 461 -1.95 32.82 -7.64
C GLU A 461 -0.74 33.45 -6.94
N GLU A 462 -0.99 34.41 -6.05
CA GLU A 462 0.05 35.11 -5.27
C GLU A 462 0.92 34.16 -4.45
N ILE A 463 0.32 33.10 -3.92
CA ILE A 463 1.05 32.05 -3.18
C ILE A 463 2.08 31.40 -4.09
N TRP A 464 1.70 31.06 -5.33
CA TRP A 464 2.60 30.46 -6.30
C TRP A 464 3.72 31.42 -6.70
N LYS A 465 3.40 32.67 -6.99
CA LYS A 465 4.40 33.70 -7.34
C LYS A 465 5.45 33.85 -6.23
N SER A 466 5.01 33.91 -4.96
CA SER A 466 5.91 33.99 -3.81
C SER A 466 6.83 32.77 -3.71
N ILE A 467 6.28 31.54 -3.83
CA ILE A 467 7.06 30.30 -3.80
C ILE A 467 8.05 30.28 -4.97
N LYS A 468 7.57 30.56 -6.20
CA LYS A 468 8.39 30.55 -7.41
C LYS A 468 9.61 31.46 -7.29
N THR A 469 9.41 32.69 -6.85
CA THR A 469 10.48 33.67 -6.68
C THR A 469 11.45 33.26 -5.58
N PHE A 470 10.94 32.81 -4.41
CA PHE A 470 11.76 32.48 -3.26
C PHE A 470 12.69 31.28 -3.50
N TYR A 471 12.21 30.26 -4.21
CA TYR A 471 12.96 29.02 -4.50
C TYR A 471 13.60 29.01 -5.90
N GLY A 472 13.35 30.01 -6.73
CA GLY A 472 13.87 30.06 -8.10
C GLY A 472 13.29 28.92 -8.97
N ILE A 473 11.98 28.72 -8.91
CA ILE A 473 11.33 27.61 -9.65
C ILE A 473 10.92 28.11 -11.04
N GLU A 474 11.53 27.57 -12.09
CA GLU A 474 11.25 28.04 -13.47
C GLU A 474 10.40 27.06 -14.28
N LYS A 475 10.67 25.76 -14.17
CA LYS A 475 10.13 24.73 -15.08
C LYS A 475 8.95 23.94 -14.50
N LEU A 476 8.57 24.16 -13.24
CA LEU A 476 7.44 23.49 -12.63
C LEU A 476 6.12 24.14 -13.05
N GLU A 477 5.22 23.38 -13.63
CA GLU A 477 3.90 23.87 -13.97
C GLU A 477 3.02 23.98 -12.72
N PRO A 478 2.49 25.17 -12.40
CA PRO A 478 1.62 25.36 -11.22
C PRO A 478 0.35 24.51 -11.29
N SER A 479 -0.13 24.17 -12.47
CA SER A 479 -1.26 23.28 -12.67
C SER A 479 -1.07 21.85 -12.11
N CYS A 480 0.18 21.43 -11.83
CA CYS A 480 0.49 20.17 -11.13
C CYS A 480 0.48 20.30 -9.60
N LEU A 481 0.35 21.53 -9.08
CA LEU A 481 0.19 21.78 -7.65
C LEU A 481 -1.27 21.82 -7.27
N LEU A 482 -1.61 21.25 -6.12
CA LEU A 482 -3.00 21.16 -5.67
C LEU A 482 -3.13 21.30 -4.15
N THR A 483 -4.34 21.63 -3.73
CA THR A 483 -4.76 21.66 -2.33
C THR A 483 -6.16 21.06 -2.18
N ARG A 484 -6.53 20.69 -0.95
CA ARG A 484 -7.92 20.31 -0.59
C ARG A 484 -8.67 21.44 0.14
N CYS A 485 -8.27 22.66 -0.03
CA CYS A 485 -8.88 23.80 0.64
C CYS A 485 -9.55 24.73 -0.40
N LEU A 486 -10.87 24.68 -0.49
CA LEU A 486 -11.66 25.58 -1.33
C LEU A 486 -11.73 26.99 -0.76
N VAL A 487 -11.96 27.10 0.56
CA VAL A 487 -12.18 28.36 1.26
C VAL A 487 -11.29 28.43 2.50
N GLY A 488 -10.53 29.52 2.63
CA GLY A 488 -9.67 29.75 3.78
C GLY A 488 -8.16 29.66 3.48
N LYS A 489 -7.35 29.60 4.55
CA LYS A 489 -5.89 29.58 4.41
C LYS A 489 -5.40 28.21 3.95
N LYS A 490 -4.76 28.15 2.77
CA LYS A 490 -4.06 26.96 2.28
C LYS A 490 -2.94 26.62 3.27
N LYS A 491 -3.00 25.43 3.91
CA LYS A 491 -1.99 24.96 4.87
C LYS A 491 -0.90 24.10 4.22
N ASN A 492 -1.31 23.21 3.31
CA ASN A 492 -0.44 22.29 2.62
C ASN A 492 -0.66 22.37 1.11
N ILE A 493 0.42 22.25 0.36
CA ILE A 493 0.39 22.16 -1.11
C ILE A 493 1.00 20.81 -1.50
N TYR A 494 0.30 20.12 -2.38
CA TYR A 494 0.69 18.82 -2.90
C TYR A 494 1.10 18.96 -4.37
N PHE A 495 1.96 18.09 -4.82
CA PHE A 495 2.39 17.97 -6.22
C PHE A 495 1.92 16.62 -6.78
N THR A 496 1.43 16.63 -8.00
CA THR A 496 1.13 15.42 -8.78
C THR A 496 1.91 15.43 -10.08
N SER A 497 2.13 14.24 -10.65
CA SER A 497 2.64 14.17 -12.01
C SER A 497 1.62 14.75 -13.02
N PRO A 498 2.07 15.25 -14.19
CA PRO A 498 1.16 15.75 -15.22
C PRO A 498 0.09 14.75 -15.63
N SER A 499 0.45 13.46 -15.73
CA SER A 499 -0.49 12.38 -16.06
C SER A 499 -1.61 12.26 -15.02
N ILE A 500 -1.28 12.34 -13.73
CA ILE A 500 -2.27 12.32 -12.64
C ILE A 500 -3.15 13.56 -12.65
N LYS A 501 -2.57 14.74 -12.88
CA LYS A 501 -3.34 15.99 -12.97
C LYS A 501 -4.47 15.88 -13.98
N HIS A 502 -4.20 15.41 -15.18
CA HIS A 502 -5.22 15.20 -16.21
C HIS A 502 -6.30 14.22 -15.78
N LEU A 503 -5.92 13.10 -15.16
CA LEU A 503 -6.89 12.11 -14.67
C LEU A 503 -7.81 12.68 -13.59
N VAL A 504 -7.29 13.47 -12.65
CA VAL A 504 -8.09 14.06 -11.58
C VAL A 504 -9.07 15.09 -12.14
N ASP A 505 -8.61 15.98 -13.03
CA ASP A 505 -9.45 17.02 -13.62
C ASP A 505 -10.70 16.44 -14.31
N TYR A 506 -10.51 15.41 -15.12
CA TYR A 506 -11.62 14.79 -15.87
C TYR A 506 -12.53 13.94 -14.99
N ASN A 507 -11.99 13.29 -13.97
CA ASN A 507 -12.69 12.18 -13.32
C ASN A 507 -13.16 12.46 -11.88
N GLN A 508 -12.70 13.52 -11.19
CA GLN A 508 -13.03 13.75 -9.76
C GLN A 508 -14.53 13.95 -9.47
N LYS A 509 -15.35 14.24 -10.48
CA LYS A 509 -16.81 14.39 -10.31
C LYS A 509 -17.51 13.01 -10.24
N ASN A 510 -17.02 12.03 -10.99
CA ASN A 510 -17.65 10.72 -11.19
C ASN A 510 -16.93 9.60 -10.42
N ILE A 511 -15.65 9.77 -10.11
CA ILE A 511 -14.83 8.80 -9.40
C ILE A 511 -14.51 9.31 -7.99
N LYS A 512 -14.76 8.45 -6.99
CA LYS A 512 -14.40 8.76 -5.61
C LYS A 512 -12.90 8.59 -5.39
N ILE A 513 -12.17 9.69 -5.46
CA ILE A 513 -10.73 9.75 -5.21
C ILE A 513 -10.50 10.03 -3.72
N ILE A 514 -9.83 9.11 -3.04
CA ILE A 514 -9.49 9.22 -1.61
C ILE A 514 -8.23 10.04 -1.41
N ASN A 515 -7.18 9.77 -2.20
CA ASN A 515 -5.90 10.46 -2.09
C ASN A 515 -5.17 10.51 -3.42
N THR A 516 -4.41 11.57 -3.62
CA THR A 516 -3.41 11.72 -4.67
C THR A 516 -2.39 12.80 -4.31
N GLY A 517 -1.26 12.77 -4.96
CA GLY A 517 -0.18 13.73 -4.81
C GLY A 517 0.64 13.57 -3.54
N VAL A 518 1.84 14.10 -3.57
CA VAL A 518 2.81 14.16 -2.47
C VAL A 518 2.92 15.58 -1.94
N LYS A 519 3.02 15.75 -0.62
CA LYS A 519 3.10 17.06 0.00
C LYS A 519 4.50 17.68 -0.25
N VAL A 520 4.54 18.81 -0.93
CA VAL A 520 5.78 19.50 -1.32
C VAL A 520 6.01 20.79 -0.53
N PHE A 521 4.94 21.51 -0.16
CA PHE A 521 5.07 22.72 0.65
C PHE A 521 4.08 22.70 1.81
N ALA A 522 4.50 23.24 2.94
CA ALA A 522 3.65 23.46 4.11
C ALA A 522 3.82 24.91 4.58
N ARG A 523 2.70 25.52 4.98
CA ARG A 523 2.72 26.87 5.53
C ARG A 523 3.58 26.91 6.79
N CYS A 524 4.48 27.88 6.88
CA CYS A 524 5.30 28.17 8.05
C CYS A 524 4.84 29.47 8.72
N ASP A 525 5.31 29.68 9.96
CA ASP A 525 4.98 30.85 10.74
C ASP A 525 5.65 32.13 10.23
N LYS A 526 5.17 33.29 10.70
CA LYS A 526 5.35 34.63 10.15
C LYS A 526 6.78 35.19 10.06
N ASN A 527 7.80 34.45 10.39
CA ASN A 527 9.18 34.95 10.45
C ASN A 527 10.06 34.55 9.23
N SER A 528 9.46 34.06 8.17
CA SER A 528 10.16 33.69 6.94
C SER A 528 9.80 34.67 5.81
N ALA A 529 10.73 34.89 4.89
CA ALA A 529 10.47 35.67 3.67
C ALA A 529 9.46 35.03 2.72
N CYS A 530 9.19 33.73 2.87
CA CYS A 530 8.13 32.98 2.19
C CYS A 530 7.27 32.28 3.22
N ASP A 531 5.94 32.37 3.06
CA ASP A 531 4.94 31.71 3.91
C ASP A 531 4.97 30.18 3.85
N PHE A 532 5.67 29.58 2.89
CA PHE A 532 5.68 28.15 2.64
C PHE A 532 7.11 27.60 2.66
N ARG A 533 7.31 26.55 3.46
CA ARG A 533 8.56 25.78 3.50
C ARG A 533 8.47 24.52 2.66
N LEU A 534 9.60 24.06 2.16
CA LEU A 534 9.74 22.74 1.56
C LEU A 534 9.44 21.64 2.58
N VAL A 535 8.88 20.54 2.10
CA VAL A 535 8.58 19.34 2.90
C VAL A 535 9.37 18.17 2.34
N ASN A 536 10.06 17.47 3.21
CA ASN A 536 10.95 16.37 2.82
C ASN A 536 10.22 15.24 2.07
N GLU A 537 8.95 14.98 2.43
CA GLU A 537 8.09 13.99 1.76
C GLU A 537 8.07 14.16 0.23
N GLY A 538 7.96 15.39 -0.28
CA GLY A 538 7.86 15.66 -1.71
C GLY A 538 9.12 16.22 -2.36
N LEU A 539 10.21 16.35 -1.60
CA LEU A 539 11.41 17.01 -2.06
C LEU A 539 12.02 16.31 -3.28
N ASN A 540 12.09 14.99 -3.28
CA ASN A 540 12.62 14.21 -4.40
C ASN A 540 11.87 14.45 -5.73
N SER A 541 10.58 14.79 -5.65
CA SER A 541 9.75 15.04 -6.85
C SER A 541 9.94 16.44 -7.42
N ILE A 542 10.42 17.42 -6.63
CA ILE A 542 10.51 18.82 -7.07
C ILE A 542 11.90 19.42 -6.98
N GLN A 543 12.89 18.74 -6.38
CA GLN A 543 14.22 19.27 -6.15
C GLN A 543 14.93 19.75 -7.43
N GLU A 544 14.68 19.11 -8.57
CA GLU A 544 15.28 19.47 -9.86
C GLU A 544 14.76 20.81 -10.39
N PHE A 545 13.58 21.24 -9.96
CA PHE A 545 13.00 22.52 -10.33
C PHE A 545 13.45 23.67 -9.45
N VAL A 546 14.05 23.39 -8.26
CA VAL A 546 14.50 24.39 -7.29
C VAL A 546 15.94 24.77 -7.61
N THR A 547 16.16 26.02 -8.02
CA THR A 547 17.49 26.52 -8.39
C THR A 547 18.15 27.38 -7.33
N LEU A 548 17.36 28.08 -6.50
CA LEU A 548 17.85 28.92 -5.42
C LEU A 548 17.78 28.19 -4.06
N ARG A 549 18.52 28.71 -3.09
CA ARG A 549 18.50 28.24 -1.69
C ARG A 549 19.01 26.81 -1.52
N ARG A 550 19.95 26.39 -2.33
CA ARG A 550 20.66 25.11 -2.21
C ARG A 550 21.98 25.32 -1.46
N VAL A 551 22.23 24.49 -0.48
CA VAL A 551 23.43 24.53 0.38
C VAL A 551 24.20 23.24 0.16
N PRO A 552 25.30 23.25 -0.59
CA PRO A 552 26.24 22.14 -0.61
C PRO A 552 26.81 21.95 0.78
N ILE A 553 26.71 20.73 1.32
CA ILE A 553 27.08 20.45 2.70
C ILE A 553 28.08 19.28 2.78
N PRO A 554 29.22 19.43 3.49
CA PRO A 554 30.16 18.33 3.71
C PRO A 554 29.60 17.33 4.74
N LYS A 555 30.15 16.10 4.76
CA LYS A 555 29.71 15.01 5.64
C LYS A 555 29.68 15.43 7.12
N GLU A 556 30.75 16.07 7.60
CA GLU A 556 30.88 16.47 8.99
C GLU A 556 29.76 17.41 9.47
N ASP A 557 29.39 18.40 8.64
CA ASP A 557 28.28 19.30 8.96
C ASP A 557 26.94 18.58 8.85
N LEU A 558 26.76 17.72 7.84
CA LEU A 558 25.54 16.96 7.69
C LEU A 558 25.29 16.04 8.89
N VAL A 559 26.31 15.31 9.36
CA VAL A 559 26.24 14.46 10.56
C VAL A 559 25.86 15.30 11.77
N LYS A 560 26.48 16.48 11.96
CA LYS A 560 26.16 17.39 13.05
C LYS A 560 24.71 17.87 13.04
N LEU A 561 24.19 18.22 11.85
CA LEU A 561 22.80 18.65 11.68
C LEU A 561 21.80 17.49 11.91
N LEU A 562 22.13 16.28 11.47
CA LEU A 562 21.29 15.10 11.61
C LEU A 562 21.26 14.56 13.04
N SER A 563 22.34 14.76 13.81
CA SER A 563 22.43 14.34 15.23
C SER A 563 21.69 15.27 16.18
N SER A 564 21.31 16.47 15.74
CA SER A 564 20.60 17.48 16.53
C SER A 564 19.09 17.39 16.33
N PHE A 565 18.44 16.51 17.09
CA PHE A 565 16.98 16.29 16.97
C PHE A 565 16.13 17.39 17.62
N ASN A 566 16.67 18.03 18.68
CA ASN A 566 15.93 19.04 19.40
C ASN A 566 15.96 20.39 18.63
N PRO A 567 14.80 20.95 18.29
CA PRO A 567 14.72 22.24 17.59
C PRO A 567 15.42 23.41 18.35
N THR A 568 15.47 23.37 19.68
CA THR A 568 16.07 24.38 20.52
C THR A 568 17.59 24.29 20.57
N GLU A 569 18.18 23.17 20.18
CA GLU A 569 19.59 22.86 20.19
C GLU A 569 20.19 22.81 18.77
N SER A 570 19.56 23.49 17.82
CA SER A 570 20.03 23.52 16.43
C SER A 570 21.44 24.10 16.35
N PRO A 571 22.36 23.50 15.59
CA PRO A 571 23.74 23.98 15.47
C PRO A 571 23.84 25.44 15.02
N LEU A 572 24.73 26.18 15.65
CA LEU A 572 25.05 27.54 15.25
C LEU A 572 25.85 27.53 13.94
N ILE A 573 25.58 28.46 13.05
CA ILE A 573 26.23 28.55 11.73
C ILE A 573 27.75 28.71 11.90
N GLU A 574 28.20 29.48 12.92
CA GLU A 574 29.61 29.68 13.24
C GLU A 574 30.37 28.40 13.65
N THR A 575 29.64 27.34 14.03
CA THR A 575 30.22 26.04 14.41
C THR A 575 30.29 25.05 13.23
N LEU A 576 29.84 25.44 12.06
CA LEU A 576 29.91 24.66 10.82
C LEU A 576 31.22 24.98 10.09
N THR A 577 31.50 24.19 9.03
CA THR A 577 32.70 24.45 8.20
C THR A 577 32.60 25.78 7.46
N GLU A 578 33.75 26.37 7.14
CA GLU A 578 33.85 27.62 6.36
C GLU A 578 33.08 27.52 5.02
N GLN A 579 33.10 26.34 4.39
CA GLN A 579 32.37 26.07 3.16
C GLN A 579 30.88 26.30 3.36
N THR A 580 30.28 25.69 4.39
CA THR A 580 28.85 25.85 4.68
C THR A 580 28.52 27.27 5.13
N GLN A 581 29.37 27.88 5.98
CA GLN A 581 29.18 29.25 6.48
C GLN A 581 29.12 30.25 5.33
N SER A 582 30.03 30.16 4.34
CA SER A 582 30.11 31.10 3.20
C SER A 582 28.82 31.10 2.40
N VAL A 583 28.22 29.93 2.13
CA VAL A 583 26.98 29.81 1.38
C VAL A 583 25.75 30.26 2.18
N VAL A 584 25.70 29.89 3.47
CA VAL A 584 24.52 30.15 4.33
C VAL A 584 24.46 31.63 4.74
N LYS A 585 25.58 32.36 4.77
CA LYS A 585 25.65 33.78 5.12
C LYS A 585 24.80 34.65 4.21
N ASP A 586 24.76 34.36 2.92
CA ASP A 586 24.03 35.11 1.90
C ASP A 586 22.55 34.72 1.79
N LEU A 587 22.14 33.66 2.50
CA LEU A 587 20.74 33.21 2.47
C LEU A 587 19.91 33.99 3.51
N SER A 588 18.75 34.48 3.06
CA SER A 588 17.71 34.99 3.99
C SER A 588 17.12 33.88 4.84
N HIS A 589 16.47 34.23 5.97
CA HIS A 589 15.78 33.28 6.83
C HIS A 589 14.74 32.45 6.06
N GLY A 590 14.63 31.17 6.36
CA GLY A 590 13.61 30.31 5.80
C GLY A 590 14.14 28.96 5.35
N SER A 591 13.28 28.24 4.67
CA SER A 591 13.59 26.90 4.19
C SER A 591 14.64 26.93 3.08
N CYS A 592 15.49 25.92 3.06
CA CYS A 592 16.53 25.69 2.05
C CYS A 592 16.65 24.18 1.76
N ILE A 593 17.47 23.84 0.81
CA ILE A 593 17.85 22.46 0.47
C ILE A 593 19.28 22.24 0.94
N LEU A 594 19.56 21.12 1.59
CA LEU A 594 20.87 20.62 1.94
C LEU A 594 21.25 19.55 0.93
N ASP A 595 22.31 19.80 0.17
CA ASP A 595 22.80 18.88 -0.87
C ASP A 595 24.13 18.26 -0.41
N TYR A 596 24.11 16.98 -0.12
CA TYR A 596 25.30 16.18 0.10
C TYR A 596 25.58 15.31 -1.14
N ASN A 597 26.83 15.30 -1.57
CA ASN A 597 27.26 14.50 -2.71
C ASN A 597 28.70 14.04 -2.49
N ASP A 598 28.90 12.73 -2.49
CA ASP A 598 30.22 12.10 -2.57
C ASP A 598 30.27 11.09 -3.74
N GLU A 599 31.34 10.33 -3.83
CA GLU A 599 31.54 9.35 -4.94
C GLU A 599 30.48 8.23 -4.96
N GLU A 600 29.91 7.89 -3.80
CA GLU A 600 29.01 6.74 -3.64
C GLU A 600 27.55 7.15 -3.39
N LEU A 601 27.33 8.34 -2.82
CA LEU A 601 26.05 8.70 -2.24
C LEU A 601 25.68 10.15 -2.55
N ARG A 602 24.44 10.33 -3.00
CA ARG A 602 23.85 11.66 -3.16
C ARG A 602 22.59 11.74 -2.31
N MET A 603 22.56 12.74 -1.42
CA MET A 603 21.40 13.03 -0.56
C MET A 603 20.94 14.47 -0.73
N THR A 604 19.63 14.66 -0.81
CA THR A 604 18.99 15.98 -0.86
C THR A 604 17.96 16.04 0.25
N LEU A 605 18.14 16.93 1.21
CA LEU A 605 17.31 17.05 2.40
C LEU A 605 16.73 18.44 2.55
N GLY A 606 15.55 18.54 3.16
CA GLY A 606 15.02 19.83 3.59
C GLY A 606 15.82 20.41 4.74
N GLY A 607 16.13 21.71 4.65
CA GLY A 607 16.81 22.48 5.68
C GLY A 607 16.03 23.72 6.08
N TRP A 608 16.47 24.33 7.19
CA TRP A 608 15.98 25.61 7.68
C TRP A 608 17.11 26.50 8.16
N ARG A 609 17.25 27.64 7.51
CA ARG A 609 18.16 28.69 7.93
C ARG A 609 17.44 29.62 8.94
N GLY A 610 17.80 29.53 10.22
CA GLY A 610 17.38 30.43 11.29
C GLY A 610 18.16 31.73 11.28
N LYS A 611 18.08 32.53 12.36
CA LYS A 611 18.88 33.77 12.48
C LYS A 611 20.39 33.49 12.60
N GLN A 612 20.75 32.55 13.45
CA GLN A 612 22.14 32.17 13.73
C GLN A 612 22.37 30.66 13.60
N THR A 613 21.34 29.89 13.21
CA THR A 613 21.36 28.44 13.18
C THR A 613 21.05 27.88 11.80
N LEU A 614 21.60 26.70 11.50
CA LEU A 614 21.18 25.85 10.39
C LEU A 614 20.65 24.54 10.95
N ARG A 615 19.58 24.01 10.39
CA ARG A 615 18.95 22.78 10.84
C ARG A 615 18.56 21.90 9.68
N ALA A 616 18.77 20.58 9.78
CA ALA A 616 18.09 19.60 8.92
C ALA A 616 16.63 19.48 9.34
N TYR A 617 15.72 19.56 8.38
CA TYR A 617 14.28 19.54 8.63
C TYR A 617 13.68 18.20 8.20
N VAL A 618 14.15 17.14 8.82
CA VAL A 618 13.80 15.75 8.60
C VAL A 618 13.15 15.14 9.85
N SER A 619 12.45 14.02 9.71
CA SER A 619 11.94 13.29 10.88
C SER A 619 13.08 12.63 11.65
N HIS A 620 12.83 12.27 12.92
CA HIS A 620 13.81 11.56 13.75
C HIS A 620 14.24 10.23 13.11
N GLN A 621 13.29 9.48 12.55
CA GLN A 621 13.59 8.21 11.87
C GLN A 621 14.39 8.42 10.58
N ASP A 622 14.07 9.45 9.79
CA ASP A 622 14.85 9.78 8.59
C ASP A 622 16.27 10.19 8.96
N ALA A 623 16.45 10.96 10.03
CA ALA A 623 17.77 11.35 10.50
C ALA A 623 18.62 10.14 10.94
N ILE A 624 18.05 9.20 11.69
CA ILE A 624 18.73 7.95 12.08
C ILE A 624 19.09 7.12 10.83
N HIS A 625 18.18 7.02 9.86
CA HIS A 625 18.47 6.34 8.60
C HIS A 625 19.65 6.98 7.87
N HIS A 626 19.63 8.29 7.68
CA HIS A 626 20.71 9.00 6.99
C HIS A 626 22.05 8.89 7.71
N LEU A 627 22.07 9.01 9.05
CA LEU A 627 23.28 8.75 9.85
C LEU A 627 23.82 7.34 9.62
N ARG A 628 22.95 6.33 9.62
CA ARG A 628 23.31 4.93 9.35
C ARG A 628 23.92 4.76 7.95
N ILE A 629 23.34 5.37 6.92
CA ILE A 629 23.85 5.30 5.55
C ILE A 629 25.20 6.03 5.41
N LEU A 630 25.41 7.11 6.17
CA LEU A 630 26.69 7.83 6.28
C LEU A 630 27.77 7.03 7.04
N GLY A 631 27.42 5.89 7.66
CA GLY A 631 28.33 5.02 8.39
C GLY A 631 28.54 5.40 9.85
N GLU A 632 27.66 6.27 10.41
CA GLU A 632 27.73 6.67 11.81
C GLU A 632 27.11 5.61 12.74
N ASP A 633 27.60 5.52 13.99
CA ASP A 633 27.00 4.64 14.99
C ASP A 633 25.66 5.22 15.49
N VAL A 634 24.61 4.47 15.25
CA VAL A 634 23.24 4.83 15.64
C VAL A 634 22.71 3.99 16.82
N SER A 635 23.57 3.15 17.42
CA SER A 635 23.17 2.26 18.52
C SER A 635 22.65 3.01 19.76
N GLN A 636 23.09 4.24 19.98
CA GLN A 636 22.60 5.11 21.04
C GLN A 636 21.11 5.47 20.93
N TYR A 637 20.50 5.31 19.74
CA TYR A 637 19.09 5.58 19.50
C TYR A 637 18.23 4.32 19.60
N ASP A 638 18.84 3.15 19.86
CA ASP A 638 18.12 1.89 20.03
C ASP A 638 17.47 1.81 21.42
N VAL A 639 16.14 1.74 21.45
CA VAL A 639 15.36 1.65 22.70
C VAL A 639 15.25 0.20 23.15
N ASN A 640 15.90 -0.16 24.27
CA ASN A 640 15.74 -1.45 24.91
C ASN A 640 14.59 -1.43 25.93
N LYS A 641 13.38 -1.76 25.49
CA LYS A 641 12.16 -1.81 26.33
C LYS A 641 12.18 -2.88 27.44
N PHE A 642 13.16 -3.78 27.43
CA PHE A 642 13.31 -4.84 28.44
C PHE A 642 14.17 -4.37 29.63
N LYS A 643 15.00 -3.36 29.49
CA LYS A 643 15.71 -2.74 30.60
C LYS A 643 14.73 -1.84 31.35
N LYS A 644 14.38 -2.22 32.58
CA LYS A 644 13.67 -1.32 33.50
C LYS A 644 14.62 -0.21 33.87
N GLU A 645 14.30 1.03 33.52
CA GLU A 645 15.00 2.20 34.04
C GLU A 645 14.84 2.23 35.56
N GLY A 646 15.96 2.12 36.27
CA GLY A 646 15.99 2.35 37.71
C GLY A 646 15.80 3.85 37.98
N GLY A 647 14.64 4.22 38.50
CA GLY A 647 14.41 5.44 39.28
C GLY A 647 14.39 6.77 38.52
N ASN A 648 13.22 7.41 38.47
CA ASN A 648 12.93 8.81 38.20
C ASN A 648 13.34 9.37 36.83
N GLU A 649 12.37 9.27 35.89
CA GLU A 649 11.97 10.40 35.03
C GLU A 649 10.65 10.04 34.36
N GLU A 650 9.55 10.48 34.96
CA GLU A 650 8.26 10.60 34.29
C GLU A 650 8.36 11.66 33.24
N LYS A 651 7.84 11.33 32.03
CA LYS A 651 7.58 12.18 30.87
C LYS A 651 8.59 12.05 29.71
N GLN A 652 8.36 10.99 28.88
CA GLN A 652 8.57 11.07 27.42
C GLN A 652 8.18 9.78 26.66
N THR A 653 7.37 8.88 27.23
CA THR A 653 6.99 7.60 26.57
C THR A 653 5.57 7.57 25.98
N GLU A 654 5.02 8.69 25.53
CA GLU A 654 3.63 8.72 25.02
C GLU A 654 3.52 8.72 23.49
N ASN A 655 4.46 8.22 22.69
CA ASN A 655 4.24 8.19 21.23
C ASN A 655 4.79 6.98 20.45
N ILE A 656 5.16 5.87 21.10
CA ILE A 656 5.67 4.69 20.37
C ILE A 656 4.75 3.45 20.40
N SER A 657 3.71 3.42 21.24
CA SER A 657 2.89 2.21 21.42
C SER A 657 1.71 2.03 20.46
N ASP A 658 1.36 2.99 19.59
CA ASP A 658 0.11 2.95 18.80
C ASP A 658 0.26 2.77 17.29
N ILE A 659 1.41 2.28 16.80
CA ILE A 659 1.57 1.95 15.36
C ILE A 659 1.02 0.55 14.99
N ASN A 660 0.45 -0.19 15.94
CA ASN A 660 -0.21 -1.46 15.66
C ASN A 660 -1.72 -1.39 15.92
N GLY A 661 -2.46 -0.89 14.93
CA GLY A 661 -3.82 -1.38 14.69
C GLY A 661 -4.98 -0.73 15.43
N LYS A 662 -5.06 0.60 15.48
CA LYS A 662 -6.33 1.31 15.35
C LYS A 662 -6.10 2.57 14.52
N PRO A 663 -6.93 2.86 13.51
CA PRO A 663 -6.82 4.14 12.85
C PRO A 663 -7.23 5.21 13.89
N GLU A 664 -6.31 6.09 14.26
CA GLU A 664 -6.70 7.37 14.83
C GLU A 664 -7.52 8.09 13.76
N ILE A 665 -8.80 8.16 14.02
CA ILE A 665 -9.73 9.06 13.34
C ILE A 665 -9.16 10.46 13.52
N GLY A 666 -8.88 11.12 12.40
CA GLY A 666 -8.26 12.43 12.34
C GLY A 666 -8.81 13.40 13.38
N SER A 667 -7.91 14.20 13.90
CA SER A 667 -8.16 15.28 14.84
C SER A 667 -9.47 15.97 14.54
N LYS A 668 -10.38 15.98 15.54
CA LYS A 668 -11.59 16.82 15.55
C LYS A 668 -11.16 18.26 15.22
N PRO A 669 -11.86 18.96 14.34
CA PRO A 669 -11.66 20.39 14.23
C PRO A 669 -12.01 21.01 15.58
N GLU A 670 -11.10 21.80 16.13
CA GLU A 670 -11.36 22.68 17.27
C GLU A 670 -12.61 23.49 16.97
N ALA A 671 -13.60 23.32 17.82
CA ALA A 671 -14.80 24.15 17.83
C ALA A 671 -14.35 25.57 18.13
N ALA A 672 -14.56 26.46 17.19
CA ALA A 672 -14.43 27.90 17.43
C ALA A 672 -15.43 28.28 18.51
N ASP A 673 -14.95 28.69 19.68
CA ASP A 673 -15.69 29.38 20.72
C ASP A 673 -16.34 30.63 20.13
N LYS A 674 -17.65 30.58 19.93
CA LYS A 674 -18.45 31.76 19.72
C LYS A 674 -18.81 32.31 21.10
N GLN A 675 -18.08 33.32 21.54
CA GLN A 675 -18.61 34.28 22.49
C GLN A 675 -19.83 34.96 21.86
N LEU A 676 -21.00 34.62 22.39
CA LEU A 676 -22.24 35.34 22.19
C LEU A 676 -22.26 36.45 23.23
N ASP A 677 -21.92 37.64 22.80
CA ASP A 677 -22.19 38.85 23.53
C ASP A 677 -23.65 39.24 23.32
N SER A 678 -24.32 39.47 24.44
CA SER A 678 -25.73 39.84 24.58
C SER A 678 -26.01 41.21 23.99
N MET A 679 -26.88 41.30 23.01
CA MET A 679 -27.66 42.52 22.76
C MET A 679 -29.16 42.22 22.77
N LYS A 680 -29.80 42.72 23.78
CA LYS A 680 -31.27 42.91 23.85
C LYS A 680 -31.68 43.88 22.76
N VAL A 681 -32.67 43.53 21.99
CA VAL A 681 -33.50 44.49 21.25
C VAL A 681 -34.95 44.11 21.41
N ASP A 682 -35.73 45.14 21.77
CA ASP A 682 -37.12 45.17 22.12
C ASP A 682 -38.08 44.67 21.04
N LYS A 683 -39.17 44.14 21.54
CA LYS A 683 -40.43 43.96 20.81
C LYS A 683 -41.04 45.34 20.54
N ASN A 684 -41.46 45.60 19.31
CA ASN A 684 -42.89 46.06 19.04
C ASN A 684 -43.12 46.34 17.55
N VAL A 685 -44.31 45.98 17.14
CA VAL A 685 -45.26 46.65 16.22
C VAL A 685 -45.28 46.16 14.75
N ASP A 686 -46.41 45.50 14.49
CA ASP A 686 -47.37 45.54 13.39
C ASP A 686 -46.95 45.55 11.91
N LYS A 687 -47.27 44.55 11.18
CA LYS A 687 -48.49 44.28 10.36
C LYS A 687 -48.29 42.93 9.60
#